data_8df1c1ee7aaa99715808c612eb988361
#
_entry.id   8df1c1ee7aaa99715808c612eb988361
#
_cell.length_a   1.000
_cell.length_b   1.000
_cell.length_c   1.000
_cell.angle_alpha   90.00
_cell.angle_beta   90.00
_cell.angle_gamma   90.00
#
_symmetry.space_group_name_H-M   'P 1'
#
loop_
_entity.id
_entity.type
_entity.pdbx_description
1 polymer ?
#
loop_
_entity_poly.entity_id
_entity_poly.type
_entity_poly.pdbx_seq_one_letter_code
_entity_poly.pdbx_strand_id
1 'polypeptide(L)'
;MTKPSLPELLQAAVTAVGGTERPGQVAMAEAVEEAIDGGSHLLVQAGTGTGKSLGYLVPALAHGERVVVATATLALQRQLVERDLPRTVDALHPQLRRRPEFAMLKGRSNYLCLHRLHEGAPQDEEEGLFDQFEAAAPTSKLGQDLLRMRDWADETETGDRDDLTPGVSDRAWSQVSVSSRECLGASKCAYGAECFAETARERAKLSEVVVTNHALLAIDSIEGAPVLPQHEVLIVDEAHELVSRVTGVATGELTPGQVNRAVRRAAKLVNEKAADQLQTAAEGFERLMELALPGRLEEIPEDLGYALMALRDACRTVVSAMGATRDRSVQDEDAVRKQALASVESVHDVAERVTNGSEWDVVWYERHDRFGASLRVAPMSVAGLLREKLFTDRSVVLTSATLKLGGDFNGVGASLGLAPEGTEGEDVPQWKGVDVGSPFDYRKQGILYVAKHLARPARDGDRGDMLDELTELIQAAGGRTLGLFSSMRAAQLAAEELRSRIPEYPILLQGEETLGELIKNFAADAKTCLFGTLSLWQGVDVPGPSCQLVVMDKIPFPRPDDPLMSARQKAVEEGGGNGFMAVAATHAALLMAQGAGRLVRASGDRGVVAVLDQRLATARYGSYLKASLPDFWFTTDRNQVRRSLAAIDAKARETEGA
;
A
#
# COMPACT_ATOMS: atom_id res chain seq x y z
N MET A 1 -13.53 41.02 -14.50
CA MET A 1 -14.20 39.73 -14.79
C MET A 1 -13.99 38.88 -13.55
N THR A 2 -15.07 38.40 -12.97
CA THR A 2 -15.08 37.61 -11.73
C THR A 2 -14.35 36.25 -11.94
N LYS A 3 -13.61 35.80 -10.94
CA LYS A 3 -13.07 34.43 -10.87
C LYS A 3 -14.26 33.45 -10.98
N PRO A 4 -14.20 32.38 -11.79
CA PRO A 4 -15.29 31.40 -11.86
C PRO A 4 -15.53 30.80 -10.48
N SER A 5 -16.80 30.55 -10.15
CA SER A 5 -17.15 29.93 -8.87
C SER A 5 -16.84 28.44 -8.89
N LEU A 6 -16.50 27.88 -7.70
CA LEU A 6 -16.22 26.45 -7.57
C LEU A 6 -17.36 25.55 -8.11
N PRO A 7 -18.66 25.84 -7.85
CA PRO A 7 -19.77 25.06 -8.43
C PRO A 7 -19.78 25.05 -9.97
N GLU A 8 -19.46 26.17 -10.62
CA GLU A 8 -19.41 26.26 -12.09
C GLU A 8 -18.26 25.39 -12.64
N LEU A 9 -17.10 25.43 -12.00
CA LEU A 9 -15.94 24.61 -12.36
C LEU A 9 -16.24 23.10 -12.15
N LEU A 10 -16.85 22.75 -11.02
CA LEU A 10 -17.18 21.36 -10.70
C LEU A 10 -18.21 20.81 -11.70
N GLN A 11 -19.24 21.56 -12.02
CA GLN A 11 -20.24 21.17 -13.02
C GLN A 11 -19.63 20.94 -14.41
N ALA A 12 -18.70 21.82 -14.83
CA ALA A 12 -17.98 21.64 -16.09
C ALA A 12 -17.15 20.36 -16.11
N ALA A 13 -16.39 20.09 -15.03
CA ALA A 13 -15.59 18.89 -14.89
C ALA A 13 -16.44 17.60 -14.87
N VAL A 14 -17.54 17.59 -14.11
CA VAL A 14 -18.48 16.45 -14.03
C VAL A 14 -19.11 16.16 -15.39
N THR A 15 -19.50 17.20 -16.12
CA THR A 15 -20.08 17.05 -17.48
C THR A 15 -19.05 16.45 -18.46
N ALA A 16 -17.79 16.87 -18.39
CA ALA A 16 -16.73 16.39 -19.26
C ALA A 16 -16.39 14.89 -19.07
N VAL A 17 -16.59 14.37 -17.86
CA VAL A 17 -16.41 12.93 -17.62
C VAL A 17 -17.69 12.11 -17.89
N GLY A 18 -18.77 12.75 -18.35
CA GLY A 18 -20.06 12.11 -18.64
C GLY A 18 -20.85 11.73 -17.38
N GLY A 19 -20.56 12.40 -16.26
CA GLY A 19 -21.19 12.16 -14.97
C GLY A 19 -22.38 13.08 -14.70
N THR A 20 -22.98 12.90 -13.53
CA THR A 20 -23.96 13.81 -12.93
C THR A 20 -23.42 14.30 -11.59
N GLU A 21 -23.64 15.57 -11.31
CA GLU A 21 -23.25 16.18 -10.04
C GLU A 21 -23.94 15.48 -8.86
N ARG A 22 -23.22 15.30 -7.78
CA ARG A 22 -23.68 14.62 -6.55
C ARG A 22 -23.49 15.53 -5.35
N PRO A 23 -24.48 15.65 -4.45
CA PRO A 23 -24.37 16.53 -3.28
C PRO A 23 -23.10 16.31 -2.44
N GLY A 24 -22.73 15.05 -2.23
CA GLY A 24 -21.49 14.72 -1.48
C GLY A 24 -20.22 15.16 -2.21
N GLN A 25 -20.20 15.18 -3.54
CA GLN A 25 -19.07 15.68 -4.33
C GLN A 25 -18.94 17.19 -4.21
N VAL A 26 -20.05 17.93 -4.24
CA VAL A 26 -20.08 19.38 -4.04
C VAL A 26 -19.58 19.72 -2.63
N ALA A 27 -20.15 19.09 -1.61
CA ALA A 27 -19.73 19.31 -0.21
C ALA A 27 -18.25 19.00 0.01
N MET A 28 -17.71 17.97 -0.66
CA MET A 28 -16.28 17.66 -0.62
C MET A 28 -15.46 18.77 -1.27
N ALA A 29 -15.83 19.23 -2.45
CA ALA A 29 -15.09 20.27 -3.17
C ALA A 29 -15.06 21.59 -2.38
N GLU A 30 -16.19 22.00 -1.80
CA GLU A 30 -16.29 23.18 -0.95
C GLU A 30 -15.41 23.06 0.30
N ALA A 31 -15.44 21.91 0.98
CA ALA A 31 -14.61 21.67 2.15
C ALA A 31 -13.09 21.66 1.83
N VAL A 32 -12.73 21.12 0.66
CA VAL A 32 -11.34 21.12 0.19
C VAL A 32 -10.89 22.54 -0.16
N GLU A 33 -11.71 23.33 -0.87
CA GLU A 33 -11.41 24.75 -1.15
C GLU A 33 -11.22 25.55 0.14
N GLU A 34 -12.14 25.40 1.11
CA GLU A 34 -12.02 26.06 2.43
C GLU A 34 -10.73 25.68 3.16
N ALA A 35 -10.35 24.40 3.12
CA ALA A 35 -9.13 23.93 3.77
C ALA A 35 -7.86 24.46 3.10
N ILE A 36 -7.83 24.53 1.78
CA ILE A 36 -6.72 25.08 1.00
C ILE A 36 -6.57 26.58 1.28
N ASP A 37 -7.65 27.35 1.17
CA ASP A 37 -7.65 28.80 1.35
C ASP A 37 -7.34 29.19 2.81
N GLY A 38 -7.78 28.37 3.79
CA GLY A 38 -7.56 28.57 5.21
C GLY A 38 -6.25 28.05 5.75
N GLY A 39 -5.43 27.36 4.96
CA GLY A 39 -4.17 26.76 5.42
C GLY A 39 -4.36 25.65 6.46
N SER A 40 -5.48 24.93 6.44
CA SER A 40 -5.88 23.98 7.48
C SER A 40 -5.78 22.52 7.03
N HIS A 41 -5.89 21.56 7.98
CA HIS A 41 -5.90 20.14 7.66
C HIS A 41 -7.32 19.59 7.70
N LEU A 42 -7.67 18.80 6.68
CA LEU A 42 -9.01 18.29 6.47
C LEU A 42 -9.02 16.77 6.35
N LEU A 43 -9.87 16.10 7.12
CA LEU A 43 -10.20 14.69 6.98
C LEU A 43 -11.55 14.54 6.32
N VAL A 44 -11.60 13.91 5.12
CA VAL A 44 -12.85 13.72 4.38
C VAL A 44 -13.19 12.25 4.27
N GLN A 45 -14.29 11.85 4.89
CA GLN A 45 -14.92 10.57 4.57
C GLN A 45 -15.82 10.73 3.35
N ALA A 46 -15.45 10.08 2.27
CA ALA A 46 -16.26 10.07 1.04
C ALA A 46 -16.47 8.63 0.59
N GLY A 47 -17.69 8.14 0.68
CA GLY A 47 -18.05 6.78 0.30
C GLY A 47 -17.75 6.47 -1.16
N THR A 48 -17.76 5.17 -1.51
CA THR A 48 -17.60 4.75 -2.91
C THR A 48 -18.67 5.40 -3.79
N GLY A 49 -18.29 5.74 -5.03
CA GLY A 49 -19.21 6.38 -5.96
C GLY A 49 -19.48 7.88 -5.75
N THR A 50 -18.93 8.53 -4.72
CA THR A 50 -19.10 9.98 -4.49
C THR A 50 -18.46 10.84 -5.58
N GLY A 51 -17.45 10.32 -6.29
CA GLY A 51 -16.65 11.10 -7.25
C GLY A 51 -15.51 11.87 -6.58
N LYS A 52 -14.87 11.25 -5.61
CA LYS A 52 -13.76 11.80 -4.80
C LYS A 52 -12.73 12.55 -5.64
N SER A 53 -12.27 11.94 -6.75
CA SER A 53 -11.20 12.52 -7.57
C SER A 53 -11.54 13.94 -8.04
N LEU A 54 -12.73 14.17 -8.58
CA LEU A 54 -13.14 15.52 -9.00
C LEU A 54 -13.37 16.44 -7.81
N GLY A 55 -13.86 15.90 -6.67
CA GLY A 55 -14.09 16.65 -5.44
C GLY A 55 -12.83 17.31 -4.88
N TYR A 56 -11.65 16.73 -5.11
CA TYR A 56 -10.39 17.35 -4.70
C TYR A 56 -9.58 17.92 -5.87
N LEU A 57 -9.67 17.39 -7.09
CA LEU A 57 -8.91 17.90 -8.24
C LEU A 57 -9.40 19.27 -8.70
N VAL A 58 -10.72 19.52 -8.70
CA VAL A 58 -11.26 20.81 -9.16
C VAL A 58 -10.78 21.97 -8.29
N PRO A 59 -10.93 21.96 -6.95
CA PRO A 59 -10.35 23.01 -6.11
C PRO A 59 -8.82 23.08 -6.19
N ALA A 60 -8.12 21.95 -6.30
CA ALA A 60 -6.66 21.91 -6.48
C ALA A 60 -6.22 22.65 -7.76
N LEU A 61 -6.88 22.39 -8.89
CA LEU A 61 -6.60 23.04 -10.17
C LEU A 61 -7.01 24.53 -10.17
N ALA A 62 -8.05 24.88 -9.43
CA ALA A 62 -8.53 26.27 -9.30
C ALA A 62 -7.62 27.12 -8.40
N HIS A 63 -6.92 26.52 -7.44
CA HIS A 63 -6.02 27.18 -6.49
C HIS A 63 -4.89 27.93 -7.20
N GLY A 64 -4.21 27.27 -8.13
CA GLY A 64 -3.19 27.89 -8.97
C GLY A 64 -1.76 27.78 -8.46
N GLU A 65 -1.57 27.31 -7.24
CA GLU A 65 -0.26 26.96 -6.69
C GLU A 65 -0.02 25.45 -6.80
N ARG A 66 1.18 25.00 -6.47
CA ARG A 66 1.53 23.58 -6.64
C ARG A 66 0.83 22.69 -5.62
N VAL A 67 0.19 21.65 -6.13
CA VAL A 67 -0.49 20.60 -5.36
C VAL A 67 0.16 19.25 -5.63
N VAL A 68 0.48 18.51 -4.57
CA VAL A 68 0.87 17.10 -4.65
C VAL A 68 -0.33 16.23 -4.29
N VAL A 69 -0.63 15.25 -5.14
CA VAL A 69 -1.68 14.25 -4.91
C VAL A 69 -1.02 12.90 -4.72
N ALA A 70 -1.04 12.36 -3.50
CA ALA A 70 -0.50 11.04 -3.18
C ALA A 70 -1.62 10.00 -3.09
N THR A 71 -1.47 8.89 -3.80
CA THR A 71 -2.45 7.78 -3.81
C THR A 71 -1.86 6.49 -3.24
N ALA A 72 -2.71 5.55 -2.86
CA ALA A 72 -2.27 4.28 -2.28
C ALA A 72 -1.69 3.30 -3.32
N THR A 73 -2.17 3.34 -4.57
CA THR A 73 -1.86 2.33 -5.59
C THR A 73 -1.46 2.94 -6.94
N LEU A 74 -0.64 2.20 -7.68
CA LEU A 74 -0.24 2.58 -9.04
C LEU A 74 -1.44 2.66 -10.00
N ALA A 75 -2.45 1.82 -9.83
CA ALA A 75 -3.66 1.86 -10.64
C ALA A 75 -4.43 3.18 -10.47
N LEU A 76 -4.54 3.70 -9.23
CA LEU A 76 -5.15 5.00 -8.97
C LEU A 76 -4.31 6.15 -9.55
N GLN A 77 -2.97 6.06 -9.48
CA GLN A 77 -2.10 7.06 -10.13
C GLN A 77 -2.37 7.14 -11.63
N ARG A 78 -2.40 5.98 -12.32
CA ARG A 78 -2.71 5.92 -13.75
C ARG A 78 -4.07 6.48 -14.07
N GLN A 79 -5.08 6.06 -13.34
CA GLN A 79 -6.44 6.59 -13.52
C GLN A 79 -6.48 8.12 -13.45
N LEU A 80 -5.80 8.71 -12.46
CA LEU A 80 -5.73 10.16 -12.31
C LEU A 80 -5.01 10.82 -13.49
N VAL A 81 -3.85 10.31 -13.90
CA VAL A 81 -2.99 10.97 -14.89
C VAL A 81 -3.44 10.72 -16.32
N GLU A 82 -3.94 9.52 -16.64
CA GLU A 82 -4.31 9.14 -18.00
C GLU A 82 -5.77 9.46 -18.34
N ARG A 83 -6.65 9.56 -17.31
CA ARG A 83 -8.09 9.74 -17.54
C ARG A 83 -8.67 10.97 -16.87
N ASP A 84 -8.50 11.12 -15.56
CA ASP A 84 -9.26 12.09 -14.78
C ASP A 84 -8.67 13.50 -14.95
N LEU A 85 -7.37 13.70 -14.83
CA LEU A 85 -6.71 14.99 -15.01
C LEU A 85 -6.81 15.54 -16.42
N PRO A 86 -6.52 14.78 -17.51
CA PRO A 86 -6.66 15.31 -18.87
C PRO A 86 -8.05 15.87 -19.15
N ARG A 87 -9.10 15.12 -18.83
CA ARG A 87 -10.49 15.53 -19.04
C ARG A 87 -10.88 16.74 -18.19
N THR A 88 -10.42 16.76 -16.93
CA THR A 88 -10.70 17.87 -16.01
C THR A 88 -10.00 19.15 -16.47
N VAL A 89 -8.72 19.07 -16.83
CA VAL A 89 -7.94 20.21 -17.34
C VAL A 89 -8.57 20.77 -18.62
N ASP A 90 -8.93 19.91 -19.58
CA ASP A 90 -9.60 20.33 -20.83
C ASP A 90 -10.93 21.03 -20.58
N ALA A 91 -11.71 20.55 -19.59
CA ALA A 91 -12.98 21.18 -19.23
C ALA A 91 -12.81 22.54 -18.53
N LEU A 92 -11.77 22.66 -17.67
CA LEU A 92 -11.57 23.86 -16.85
C LEU A 92 -10.72 24.93 -17.53
N HIS A 93 -9.85 24.55 -18.50
CA HIS A 93 -8.96 25.47 -19.20
C HIS A 93 -9.65 26.78 -19.69
N PRO A 94 -10.83 26.75 -20.35
CA PRO A 94 -11.47 27.98 -20.83
C PRO A 94 -11.88 28.93 -19.69
N GLN A 95 -12.25 28.37 -18.53
CA GLN A 95 -12.71 29.12 -17.37
C GLN A 95 -11.55 29.65 -16.53
N LEU A 96 -10.51 28.83 -16.34
CA LEU A 96 -9.27 29.21 -15.62
C LEU A 96 -8.39 30.16 -16.42
N ARG A 97 -8.57 30.28 -17.75
CA ARG A 97 -7.73 31.06 -18.69
C ARG A 97 -6.25 30.68 -18.66
N ARG A 98 -5.94 29.55 -18.15
CA ARG A 98 -4.64 28.87 -18.15
C ARG A 98 -4.87 27.38 -18.30
N ARG A 99 -3.90 26.68 -18.83
CA ARG A 99 -3.94 25.22 -18.93
C ARG A 99 -3.03 24.66 -17.83
N PRO A 100 -3.56 24.22 -16.70
CA PRO A 100 -2.75 23.60 -15.65
C PRO A 100 -1.95 22.41 -16.20
N GLU A 101 -0.65 22.37 -15.89
CA GLU A 101 0.19 21.23 -16.21
C GLU A 101 0.20 20.23 -15.07
N PHE A 102 0.28 18.96 -15.41
CA PHE A 102 0.35 17.87 -14.44
C PHE A 102 1.37 16.82 -14.85
N ALA A 103 1.96 16.15 -13.85
CA ALA A 103 2.91 15.07 -14.05
C ALA A 103 2.72 13.96 -13.04
N MET A 104 3.12 12.74 -13.44
CA MET A 104 3.29 11.61 -12.52
C MET A 104 4.75 11.52 -12.10
N LEU A 105 4.98 11.31 -10.81
CA LEU A 105 6.31 11.07 -10.25
C LEU A 105 6.30 9.83 -9.38
N LYS A 106 7.12 8.86 -9.74
CA LYS A 106 7.34 7.62 -9.00
C LYS A 106 8.75 7.55 -8.41
N GLY A 107 8.96 6.64 -7.47
CA GLY A 107 10.30 6.33 -6.98
C GLY A 107 11.23 5.86 -8.11
N ARG A 108 12.51 6.17 -8.00
CA ARG A 108 13.52 5.92 -9.04
C ARG A 108 13.57 4.45 -9.52
N SER A 109 13.33 3.51 -8.62
CA SER A 109 13.28 2.07 -8.94
C SER A 109 12.11 1.66 -9.85
N ASN A 110 11.16 2.56 -10.12
CA ASN A 110 10.08 2.30 -11.08
C ASN A 110 10.43 2.71 -12.51
N TYR A 111 11.60 3.32 -12.72
CA TYR A 111 12.07 3.70 -14.05
C TYR A 111 13.24 2.85 -14.50
N LEU A 112 13.28 2.57 -15.80
CA LEU A 112 14.40 1.91 -16.46
C LEU A 112 15.67 2.76 -16.30
N CYS A 113 16.75 2.14 -15.86
CA CYS A 113 18.06 2.77 -15.74
C CYS A 113 18.93 2.43 -16.96
N LEU A 114 19.12 3.38 -17.86
CA LEU A 114 19.94 3.19 -19.06
C LEU A 114 21.39 2.80 -18.72
N HIS A 115 21.95 3.35 -17.66
CA HIS A 115 23.29 2.97 -17.19
C HIS A 115 23.35 1.47 -16.87
N ARG A 116 22.39 0.93 -16.10
CA ARG A 116 22.36 -0.50 -15.80
C ARG A 116 22.04 -1.37 -17.02
N LEU A 117 21.23 -0.87 -17.91
CA LEU A 117 20.86 -1.57 -19.13
C LEU A 117 22.07 -1.78 -20.08
N HIS A 118 22.93 -0.79 -20.19
CA HIS A 118 24.08 -0.81 -21.11
C HIS A 118 25.36 -1.34 -20.47
N GLU A 119 25.64 -0.95 -19.21
CA GLU A 119 26.86 -1.35 -18.51
C GLU A 119 26.69 -2.66 -17.71
N GLY A 120 25.46 -3.13 -17.57
CA GLY A 120 25.10 -4.32 -16.80
C GLY A 120 24.90 -4.04 -15.31
N ALA A 121 24.18 -4.95 -14.65
CA ALA A 121 24.14 -4.99 -13.20
C ALA A 121 25.43 -5.63 -12.67
N PRO A 122 25.98 -5.14 -11.54
CA PRO A 122 27.07 -5.85 -10.89
C PRO A 122 26.64 -7.29 -10.58
N GLN A 123 27.45 -8.26 -10.98
CA GLN A 123 27.17 -9.67 -10.77
C GLN A 123 27.20 -9.97 -9.26
N ASP A 124 26.03 -10.22 -8.68
CA ASP A 124 25.93 -10.80 -7.34
C ASP A 124 26.11 -12.32 -7.50
N GLU A 125 27.24 -12.86 -7.03
CA GLU A 125 27.65 -14.26 -7.14
C GLU A 125 26.84 -15.23 -6.23
N GLU A 126 25.64 -14.87 -5.78
CA GLU A 126 24.79 -15.75 -4.94
C GLU A 126 24.06 -16.84 -5.71
N GLU A 127 24.05 -16.77 -7.02
CA GLU A 127 23.56 -17.85 -7.87
C GLU A 127 24.72 -18.79 -8.16
N GLY A 128 24.56 -20.06 -7.85
CA GLY A 128 25.57 -21.08 -8.18
C GLY A 128 26.00 -20.93 -9.64
N LEU A 129 27.25 -21.23 -9.93
CA LEU A 129 27.85 -21.03 -11.25
C LEU A 129 26.97 -21.57 -12.40
N PHE A 130 26.20 -22.62 -12.14
CA PHE A 130 25.25 -23.21 -13.08
C PHE A 130 23.96 -22.38 -13.26
N ASP A 131 23.43 -21.79 -12.18
CA ASP A 131 22.23 -20.95 -12.24
C ASP A 131 22.49 -19.63 -12.97
N GLN A 132 23.71 -19.07 -12.87
CA GLN A 132 24.10 -17.86 -13.60
C GLN A 132 24.25 -18.10 -15.11
N PHE A 133 24.79 -19.23 -15.52
CA PHE A 133 24.91 -19.58 -16.94
C PHE A 133 23.55 -19.87 -17.57
N GLU A 134 22.62 -20.53 -16.86
CA GLU A 134 21.26 -20.76 -17.32
C GLU A 134 20.41 -19.48 -17.27
N ALA A 135 20.55 -18.65 -16.24
CA ALA A 135 19.78 -17.41 -16.09
C ALA A 135 20.18 -16.30 -17.08
N ALA A 136 21.47 -16.23 -17.45
CA ALA A 136 21.99 -15.25 -18.41
C ALA A 136 21.92 -15.73 -19.87
N ALA A 137 21.60 -17.00 -20.11
CA ALA A 137 21.46 -17.51 -21.48
C ALA A 137 20.29 -16.81 -22.19
N PRO A 138 20.43 -16.39 -23.45
CA PRO A 138 19.32 -15.80 -24.24
C PRO A 138 18.07 -16.69 -24.31
N THR A 139 18.21 -17.98 -24.04
CA THR A 139 17.14 -18.97 -23.99
C THR A 139 16.42 -19.05 -22.64
N SER A 140 16.98 -18.48 -21.55
CA SER A 140 16.31 -18.44 -20.26
C SER A 140 15.22 -17.35 -20.25
N LYS A 141 14.18 -17.53 -19.42
CA LYS A 141 13.11 -16.52 -19.25
C LYS A 141 13.68 -15.18 -18.83
N LEU A 142 14.65 -15.16 -17.92
CA LEU A 142 15.32 -13.93 -17.48
C LEU A 142 16.08 -13.26 -18.63
N GLY A 143 16.84 -14.02 -19.41
CA GLY A 143 17.56 -13.49 -20.57
C GLY A 143 16.61 -12.93 -21.64
N GLN A 144 15.49 -13.61 -21.91
CA GLN A 144 14.45 -13.09 -22.81
C GLN A 144 13.82 -11.80 -22.30
N ASP A 145 13.52 -11.72 -21.00
CA ASP A 145 12.98 -10.50 -20.38
C ASP A 145 13.97 -9.34 -20.48
N LEU A 146 15.27 -9.59 -20.27
CA LEU A 146 16.32 -8.55 -20.41
C LEU A 146 16.46 -8.05 -21.84
N LEU A 147 16.47 -8.95 -22.84
CA LEU A 147 16.49 -8.58 -24.26
C LEU A 147 15.28 -7.73 -24.63
N ARG A 148 14.08 -8.14 -24.19
CA ARG A 148 12.85 -7.40 -24.43
C ARG A 148 12.88 -6.01 -23.80
N MET A 149 13.41 -5.88 -22.59
CA MET A 149 13.55 -4.56 -21.94
C MET A 149 14.55 -3.68 -22.66
N ARG A 150 15.57 -4.27 -23.29
CA ARG A 150 16.54 -3.52 -24.11
C ARG A 150 15.88 -2.97 -25.38
N ASP A 151 15.12 -3.80 -26.08
CA ASP A 151 14.38 -3.34 -27.27
C ASP A 151 13.34 -2.28 -26.90
N TRP A 152 12.63 -2.49 -25.79
CA TRP A 152 11.64 -1.52 -25.27
C TRP A 152 12.25 -0.18 -24.83
N ALA A 153 13.53 -0.16 -24.42
CA ALA A 153 14.21 1.07 -24.03
C ALA A 153 14.31 2.09 -25.18
N ASP A 154 14.39 1.61 -26.42
CA ASP A 154 14.45 2.45 -27.63
C ASP A 154 13.05 2.96 -28.05
N GLU A 155 11.98 2.34 -27.57
CA GLU A 155 10.60 2.65 -27.94
C GLU A 155 9.86 3.49 -26.88
N THR A 156 10.25 3.37 -25.61
CA THR A 156 9.54 4.01 -24.50
C THR A 156 9.89 5.49 -24.36
N GLU A 157 8.87 6.32 -24.16
CA GLU A 157 9.06 7.74 -23.82
C GLU A 157 9.22 7.99 -22.33
N THR A 158 8.75 7.08 -21.50
CA THR A 158 8.66 7.25 -20.04
C THR A 158 9.67 6.43 -19.27
N GLY A 159 10.06 5.27 -19.82
CA GLY A 159 10.83 4.26 -19.10
C GLY A 159 10.13 3.72 -17.85
N ASP A 160 8.84 3.97 -17.68
CA ASP A 160 8.05 3.54 -16.51
C ASP A 160 7.75 2.04 -16.61
N ARG A 161 8.11 1.28 -15.59
CA ARG A 161 7.89 -0.17 -15.50
C ARG A 161 6.47 -0.59 -15.86
N ASP A 162 5.49 0.21 -15.47
CA ASP A 162 4.09 -0.13 -15.67
C ASP A 162 3.63 0.01 -17.13
N ASP A 163 4.40 0.70 -17.98
CA ASP A 163 4.14 0.82 -19.42
C ASP A 163 4.65 -0.40 -20.20
N LEU A 164 5.51 -1.21 -19.58
CA LEU A 164 6.03 -2.44 -20.19
C LEU A 164 4.97 -3.54 -20.21
N THR A 165 4.43 -3.84 -21.38
CA THR A 165 3.39 -4.86 -21.58
C THR A 165 3.84 -5.93 -22.58
N PRO A 166 3.77 -7.22 -22.22
CA PRO A 166 3.47 -7.78 -20.88
C PRO A 166 4.57 -7.43 -19.87
N GLY A 167 4.20 -7.36 -18.57
CA GLY A 167 5.13 -7.05 -17.48
C GLY A 167 6.26 -8.09 -17.34
N VAL A 168 7.28 -7.75 -16.57
CA VAL A 168 8.41 -8.65 -16.22
C VAL A 168 8.44 -8.94 -14.73
N SER A 169 9.14 -10.01 -14.35
CA SER A 169 9.33 -10.35 -12.94
C SER A 169 10.13 -9.27 -12.19
N ASP A 170 9.94 -9.17 -10.86
CA ASP A 170 10.71 -8.25 -10.01
C ASP A 170 12.22 -8.53 -10.12
N ARG A 171 12.61 -9.80 -10.25
CA ARG A 171 13.99 -10.23 -10.46
C ARG A 171 14.56 -9.68 -11.77
N ALA A 172 13.83 -9.73 -12.86
CA ALA A 172 14.28 -9.19 -14.15
C ALA A 172 14.36 -7.65 -14.08
N TRP A 173 13.35 -7.00 -13.49
CA TRP A 173 13.32 -5.55 -13.36
C TRP A 173 14.46 -5.01 -12.49
N SER A 174 14.82 -5.69 -11.40
CA SER A 174 15.92 -5.29 -10.51
C SER A 174 17.29 -5.25 -11.20
N GLN A 175 17.47 -5.96 -12.33
CA GLN A 175 18.72 -5.91 -13.11
C GLN A 175 18.90 -4.61 -13.88
N VAL A 176 17.80 -3.94 -14.23
CA VAL A 176 17.78 -2.73 -15.07
C VAL A 176 17.24 -1.50 -14.34
N SER A 177 17.04 -1.56 -13.05
CA SER A 177 16.58 -0.45 -12.21
C SER A 177 17.56 -0.15 -11.07
N VAL A 178 17.46 1.05 -10.47
CA VAL A 178 18.32 1.48 -9.35
C VAL A 178 17.50 2.16 -8.28
N SER A 179 17.91 2.02 -7.02
CA SER A 179 17.39 2.84 -5.92
C SER A 179 17.98 4.27 -5.94
N SER A 180 17.38 5.18 -5.19
CA SER A 180 17.93 6.54 -5.04
C SER A 180 19.33 6.55 -4.46
N ARG A 181 19.64 5.64 -3.53
CA ARG A 181 20.97 5.50 -2.89
C ARG A 181 22.05 4.99 -3.85
N GLU A 182 21.68 4.11 -4.78
CA GLU A 182 22.61 3.53 -5.76
C GLU A 182 22.81 4.41 -7.00
N CYS A 183 21.91 5.34 -7.29
CA CYS A 183 21.96 6.17 -8.49
C CYS A 183 23.12 7.19 -8.42
N LEU A 184 23.89 7.32 -9.52
CA LEU A 184 24.99 8.30 -9.64
C LEU A 184 24.50 9.75 -9.61
N GLY A 185 23.24 10.00 -9.99
CA GLY A 185 22.70 11.34 -10.23
C GLY A 185 23.03 11.86 -11.64
N ALA A 186 22.18 12.77 -12.14
CA ALA A 186 22.25 13.24 -13.52
C ALA A 186 23.62 13.81 -13.91
N SER A 187 24.28 14.53 -12.99
CA SER A 187 25.56 15.22 -13.28
C SER A 187 26.77 14.28 -13.43
N LYS A 188 26.70 13.05 -12.91
CA LYS A 188 27.78 12.07 -12.92
C LYS A 188 27.51 10.86 -13.82
N CYS A 189 26.25 10.65 -14.21
CA CYS A 189 25.85 9.52 -15.03
C CYS A 189 26.04 9.85 -16.51
N ALA A 190 26.68 8.96 -17.27
CA ALA A 190 26.85 9.12 -18.72
C ALA A 190 25.49 9.27 -19.45
N TYR A 191 24.45 8.65 -18.92
CA TYR A 191 23.08 8.70 -19.46
C TYR A 191 22.21 9.73 -18.75
N GLY A 192 22.79 10.69 -18.03
CA GLY A 192 22.04 11.65 -17.20
C GLY A 192 21.10 12.53 -18.00
N ALA A 193 21.46 12.90 -19.23
CA ALA A 193 20.63 13.74 -20.12
C ALA A 193 19.41 12.98 -20.68
N GLU A 194 19.50 11.66 -20.82
CA GLU A 194 18.45 10.79 -21.38
C GLU A 194 17.72 10.01 -20.28
N CYS A 195 18.01 10.30 -19.02
CA CYS A 195 17.52 9.55 -17.87
C CYS A 195 16.01 9.74 -17.66
N PHE A 196 15.21 8.69 -17.81
CA PHE A 196 13.76 8.71 -17.62
C PHE A 196 13.34 9.25 -16.26
N ALA A 197 14.02 8.83 -15.19
CA ALA A 197 13.71 9.29 -13.83
C ALA A 197 14.00 10.78 -13.63
N GLU A 198 15.06 11.33 -14.25
CA GLU A 198 15.35 12.77 -14.19
C GLU A 198 14.37 13.56 -15.05
N THR A 199 14.02 13.06 -16.25
CA THR A 199 12.99 13.66 -17.10
C THR A 199 11.65 13.76 -16.37
N ALA A 200 11.23 12.69 -15.67
CA ALA A 200 10.01 12.70 -14.86
C ALA A 200 10.09 13.74 -13.73
N ARG A 201 11.24 13.88 -13.07
CA ARG A 201 11.47 14.89 -12.02
C ARG A 201 11.40 16.32 -12.55
N GLU A 202 12.03 16.59 -13.70
CA GLU A 202 11.96 17.93 -14.31
C GLU A 202 10.53 18.28 -14.74
N ARG A 203 9.79 17.34 -15.33
CA ARG A 203 8.36 17.53 -15.63
C ARG A 203 7.55 17.85 -14.35
N ALA A 204 7.81 17.11 -13.28
CA ALA A 204 7.14 17.35 -12.00
C ALA A 204 7.46 18.74 -11.42
N LYS A 205 8.69 19.24 -11.57
CA LYS A 205 9.06 20.60 -11.14
C LYS A 205 8.33 21.71 -11.91
N LEU A 206 7.94 21.46 -13.13
CA LEU A 206 7.24 22.42 -13.98
C LEU A 206 5.73 22.35 -13.82
N SER A 207 5.21 21.25 -13.28
CA SER A 207 3.78 20.97 -13.18
C SER A 207 3.14 21.63 -11.95
N GLU A 208 1.89 22.06 -12.09
CA GLU A 208 1.04 22.56 -11.00
C GLU A 208 0.45 21.40 -10.17
N VAL A 209 0.13 20.27 -10.80
CA VAL A 209 -0.33 19.08 -10.09
C VAL A 209 0.65 17.93 -10.28
N VAL A 210 1.18 17.41 -9.18
CA VAL A 210 2.09 16.26 -9.19
C VAL A 210 1.41 15.08 -8.54
N VAL A 211 1.19 14.02 -9.30
CA VAL A 211 0.60 12.77 -8.80
C VAL A 211 1.72 11.80 -8.41
N THR A 212 1.65 11.29 -7.19
CA THR A 212 2.63 10.36 -6.64
C THR A 212 1.94 9.25 -5.83
N ASN A 213 2.71 8.39 -5.15
CA ASN A 213 2.19 7.38 -4.23
C ASN A 213 2.64 7.63 -2.78
N HIS A 214 1.94 6.99 -1.84
CA HIS A 214 2.25 7.10 -0.41
C HIS A 214 3.69 6.66 -0.08
N ALA A 215 4.25 5.70 -0.83
CA ALA A 215 5.62 5.25 -0.58
C ALA A 215 6.65 6.34 -0.93
N LEU A 216 6.49 7.03 -2.07
CA LEU A 216 7.38 8.13 -2.42
C LEU A 216 7.19 9.33 -1.49
N LEU A 217 5.95 9.63 -1.09
CA LEU A 217 5.66 10.65 -0.08
C LEU A 217 6.35 10.33 1.26
N ALA A 218 6.33 9.07 1.69
CA ALA A 218 7.02 8.61 2.90
C ALA A 218 8.55 8.75 2.79
N ILE A 219 9.13 8.34 1.66
CA ILE A 219 10.58 8.47 1.38
C ILE A 219 10.99 9.94 1.41
N ASP A 220 10.25 10.82 0.74
CA ASP A 220 10.49 12.27 0.72
C ASP A 220 10.49 12.86 2.13
N SER A 221 9.57 12.38 2.98
CA SER A 221 9.45 12.85 4.36
C SER A 221 10.56 12.33 5.28
N ILE A 222 11.08 11.11 5.05
CA ILE A 222 12.03 10.44 5.95
C ILE A 222 13.49 10.69 5.54
N GLU A 223 13.82 10.61 4.25
CA GLU A 223 15.22 10.61 3.78
C GLU A 223 15.89 12.01 3.78
N GLY A 224 15.16 13.08 4.10
CA GLY A 224 15.72 14.42 4.27
C GLY A 224 16.23 15.11 3.01
N ALA A 225 16.25 14.41 1.87
CA ALA A 225 16.55 14.97 0.56
C ALA A 225 15.25 15.06 -0.26
N PRO A 226 14.73 16.26 -0.55
CA PRO A 226 13.43 16.42 -1.19
C PRO A 226 13.44 15.78 -2.59
N VAL A 227 12.56 14.80 -2.77
CA VAL A 227 12.29 14.13 -4.04
C VAL A 227 11.12 14.82 -4.75
N LEU A 228 10.10 15.19 -3.98
CA LEU A 228 8.95 15.94 -4.45
C LEU A 228 9.29 17.42 -4.61
N PRO A 229 8.76 18.12 -5.62
CA PRO A 229 8.92 19.56 -5.70
C PRO A 229 8.20 20.26 -4.54
N GLN A 230 8.68 21.44 -4.16
CA GLN A 230 8.03 22.25 -3.12
C GLN A 230 6.56 22.50 -3.50
N HIS A 231 5.65 22.33 -2.54
CA HIS A 231 4.21 22.41 -2.72
C HIS A 231 3.53 22.98 -1.48
N GLU A 232 2.43 23.70 -1.69
CA GLU A 232 1.64 24.33 -0.63
C GLU A 232 0.48 23.45 -0.16
N VAL A 233 0.03 22.55 -1.03
CA VAL A 233 -1.11 21.67 -0.75
C VAL A 233 -0.71 20.23 -0.98
N LEU A 234 -1.02 19.37 -0.03
CA LEU A 234 -0.90 17.93 -0.13
C LEU A 234 -2.29 17.28 -0.02
N ILE A 235 -2.65 16.49 -1.02
CA ILE A 235 -3.87 15.67 -1.02
C ILE A 235 -3.45 14.21 -0.93
N VAL A 236 -3.93 13.51 0.10
CA VAL A 236 -3.67 12.09 0.31
C VAL A 236 -4.97 11.32 0.07
N ASP A 237 -5.07 10.68 -1.09
CA ASP A 237 -6.21 9.81 -1.43
C ASP A 237 -5.95 8.40 -0.90
N GLU A 238 -7.00 7.74 -0.42
CA GLU A 238 -6.95 6.48 0.36
C GLU A 238 -6.05 6.60 1.60
N ALA A 239 -6.21 7.72 2.31
CA ALA A 239 -5.35 8.11 3.45
C ALA A 239 -5.32 7.09 4.61
N HIS A 240 -6.27 6.17 4.69
CA HIS A 240 -6.25 5.05 5.62
C HIS A 240 -5.01 4.14 5.48
N GLU A 241 -4.35 4.14 4.30
CA GLU A 241 -3.12 3.39 4.04
C GLU A 241 -1.85 4.13 4.49
N LEU A 242 -1.92 5.45 4.69
CA LEU A 242 -0.73 6.30 4.88
C LEU A 242 0.14 5.84 6.04
N VAL A 243 -0.45 5.60 7.21
CA VAL A 243 0.28 5.17 8.42
C VAL A 243 1.01 3.85 8.19
N SER A 244 0.36 2.90 7.53
CA SER A 244 0.96 1.59 7.19
C SER A 244 2.13 1.75 6.21
N ARG A 245 1.97 2.58 5.19
CA ARG A 245 3.02 2.83 4.18
C ARG A 245 4.22 3.55 4.77
N VAL A 246 4.00 4.57 5.59
CA VAL A 246 5.08 5.28 6.29
C VAL A 246 5.80 4.36 7.27
N THR A 247 5.07 3.54 8.02
CA THR A 247 5.66 2.52 8.90
C THR A 247 6.53 1.55 8.09
N GLY A 248 6.05 1.07 6.93
CA GLY A 248 6.81 0.17 6.06
C GLY A 248 8.11 0.78 5.55
N VAL A 249 8.09 2.05 5.11
CA VAL A 249 9.30 2.77 4.66
C VAL A 249 10.27 3.01 5.83
N ALA A 250 9.75 3.30 7.02
CA ALA A 250 10.55 3.52 8.22
C ALA A 250 11.06 2.20 8.88
N THR A 251 10.67 1.03 8.33
CA THR A 251 11.13 -0.28 8.84
C THR A 251 12.49 -0.62 8.27
N GLY A 252 13.48 -0.80 9.13
CA GLY A 252 14.78 -1.35 8.78
C GLY A 252 14.76 -2.88 8.80
N GLU A 253 15.49 -3.51 7.88
CA GLU A 253 15.63 -4.96 7.80
C GLU A 253 17.10 -5.36 7.58
N LEU A 254 17.56 -6.37 8.30
CA LEU A 254 18.83 -7.04 8.08
C LEU A 254 18.61 -8.53 7.86
N THR A 255 19.06 -9.00 6.70
CA THR A 255 19.17 -10.45 6.40
C THR A 255 20.63 -10.85 6.22
N PRO A 256 21.01 -12.11 6.46
CA PRO A 256 22.35 -12.60 6.13
C PRO A 256 22.73 -12.34 4.67
N GLY A 257 21.78 -12.53 3.75
CA GLY A 257 21.99 -12.26 2.33
C GLY A 257 22.32 -10.80 2.00
N GLN A 258 21.66 -9.83 2.66
CA GLN A 258 21.98 -8.40 2.50
C GLN A 258 23.38 -8.09 3.04
N VAL A 259 23.73 -8.60 4.20
CA VAL A 259 25.05 -8.40 4.83
C VAL A 259 26.15 -9.00 3.97
N ASN A 260 25.99 -10.25 3.54
CA ASN A 260 26.96 -10.94 2.66
C ASN A 260 27.12 -10.23 1.30
N ARG A 261 26.07 -9.65 0.76
CA ARG A 261 26.13 -8.83 -0.46
C ARG A 261 26.96 -7.56 -0.24
N ALA A 262 26.76 -6.87 0.88
CA ALA A 262 27.56 -5.70 1.25
C ALA A 262 29.05 -6.07 1.39
N VAL A 263 29.37 -7.20 2.01
CA VAL A 263 30.74 -7.74 2.12
C VAL A 263 31.36 -7.93 0.75
N ARG A 264 30.72 -8.69 -0.14
CA ARG A 264 31.25 -8.97 -1.50
C ARG A 264 31.47 -7.71 -2.33
N ARG A 265 30.53 -6.77 -2.28
CA ARG A 265 30.64 -5.49 -2.99
C ARG A 265 31.76 -4.61 -2.46
N ALA A 266 32.02 -4.63 -1.15
CA ALA A 266 33.04 -3.84 -0.51
C ALA A 266 34.45 -4.44 -0.64
N ALA A 267 34.58 -5.77 -0.66
CA ALA A 267 35.87 -6.48 -0.56
C ALA A 267 36.91 -6.04 -1.59
N LYS A 268 36.50 -5.73 -2.82
CA LYS A 268 37.40 -5.30 -3.92
C LYS A 268 37.77 -3.81 -3.86
N LEU A 269 37.11 -3.03 -2.99
CA LEU A 269 37.19 -1.56 -2.96
C LEU A 269 37.92 -1.03 -1.71
N VAL A 270 38.27 -1.92 -0.77
CA VAL A 270 38.94 -1.55 0.49
C VAL A 270 40.18 -2.42 0.71
N ASN A 271 41.01 -2.08 1.70
CA ASN A 271 42.14 -2.90 2.06
C ASN A 271 41.69 -4.22 2.75
N GLU A 272 42.57 -5.24 2.69
CA GLU A 272 42.32 -6.58 3.21
C GLU A 272 41.84 -6.57 4.67
N LYS A 273 42.44 -5.76 5.53
CA LYS A 273 42.07 -5.66 6.94
C LYS A 273 40.60 -5.21 7.12
N ALA A 274 40.15 -4.24 6.38
CA ALA A 274 38.75 -3.75 6.48
C ALA A 274 37.78 -4.77 5.89
N ALA A 275 38.17 -5.47 4.81
CA ALA A 275 37.38 -6.54 4.23
C ALA A 275 37.22 -7.72 5.19
N ASP A 276 38.32 -8.19 5.82
CA ASP A 276 38.30 -9.29 6.80
C ASP A 276 37.47 -8.95 8.04
N GLN A 277 37.54 -7.71 8.51
CA GLN A 277 36.73 -7.26 9.64
C GLN A 277 35.24 -7.33 9.33
N LEU A 278 34.83 -6.86 8.15
CA LEU A 278 33.44 -6.91 7.74
C LEU A 278 32.96 -8.35 7.50
N GLN A 279 33.80 -9.19 6.88
CA GLN A 279 33.52 -10.62 6.69
C GLN A 279 33.32 -11.35 8.04
N THR A 280 34.22 -11.14 9.00
CA THR A 280 34.11 -11.75 10.33
C THR A 280 32.84 -11.32 11.07
N ALA A 281 32.50 -10.05 11.00
CA ALA A 281 31.25 -9.52 11.59
C ALA A 281 30.02 -10.12 10.92
N ALA A 282 30.03 -10.26 9.60
CA ALA A 282 28.95 -10.87 8.82
C ALA A 282 28.71 -12.33 9.22
N GLU A 283 29.79 -13.13 9.32
CA GLU A 283 29.72 -14.54 9.78
C GLU A 283 29.17 -14.67 11.20
N GLY A 284 29.54 -13.72 12.09
CA GLY A 284 28.99 -13.65 13.44
C GLY A 284 27.49 -13.42 13.45
N PHE A 285 27.02 -12.46 12.65
CA PHE A 285 25.60 -12.16 12.50
C PHE A 285 24.84 -13.35 11.87
N GLU A 286 25.34 -13.94 10.80
CA GLU A 286 24.70 -15.05 10.09
C GLU A 286 24.45 -16.26 11.04
N ARG A 287 25.44 -16.65 11.84
CA ARG A 287 25.28 -17.74 12.82
C ARG A 287 24.17 -17.48 13.85
N LEU A 288 23.98 -16.23 14.27
CA LEU A 288 22.89 -15.88 15.18
C LEU A 288 21.54 -15.96 14.46
N MET A 289 21.47 -15.52 13.21
CA MET A 289 20.24 -15.58 12.42
C MET A 289 19.78 -16.99 12.08
N GLU A 290 20.68 -17.96 11.93
CA GLU A 290 20.35 -19.39 11.76
C GLU A 290 19.56 -19.94 12.95
N LEU A 291 19.91 -19.51 14.17
CA LEU A 291 19.30 -19.94 15.43
C LEU A 291 18.09 -19.08 15.84
N ALA A 292 17.86 -17.95 15.18
CA ALA A 292 16.82 -17.00 15.54
C ALA A 292 15.41 -17.62 15.42
N LEU A 293 14.62 -17.48 16.47
CA LEU A 293 13.21 -17.87 16.48
C LEU A 293 12.34 -16.64 16.21
N PRO A 294 11.31 -16.77 15.35
CA PRO A 294 10.40 -15.65 15.07
C PRO A 294 9.75 -15.10 16.34
N GLY A 295 9.66 -13.79 16.44
CA GLY A 295 9.01 -13.12 17.55
C GLY A 295 9.64 -11.79 17.91
N ARG A 296 8.94 -11.03 18.74
CA ARG A 296 9.38 -9.73 19.26
C ARG A 296 10.52 -9.93 20.27
N LEU A 297 11.52 -9.08 20.19
CA LEU A 297 12.57 -8.93 21.18
C LEU A 297 12.15 -7.81 22.16
N GLU A 298 11.86 -8.17 23.41
CA GLU A 298 11.56 -7.17 24.45
C GLU A 298 12.85 -6.49 24.93
N GLU A 299 13.94 -7.26 24.96
CA GLU A 299 15.31 -6.80 25.20
C GLU A 299 16.21 -7.37 24.11
N ILE A 300 17.22 -6.63 23.71
CA ILE A 300 18.19 -7.11 22.73
C ILE A 300 19.13 -8.10 23.45
N PRO A 301 19.18 -9.39 23.04
CA PRO A 301 20.10 -10.36 23.60
C PRO A 301 21.56 -9.86 23.50
N GLU A 302 22.38 -10.14 24.52
CA GLU A 302 23.77 -9.64 24.58
C GLU A 302 24.60 -10.07 23.37
N ASP A 303 24.47 -11.31 22.93
CA ASP A 303 25.16 -11.87 21.77
C ASP A 303 24.76 -11.16 20.47
N LEU A 304 23.47 -10.88 20.28
CA LEU A 304 22.99 -10.06 19.17
C LEU A 304 23.53 -8.63 19.26
N GLY A 305 23.50 -8.03 20.44
CA GLY A 305 24.04 -6.69 20.68
C GLY A 305 25.52 -6.59 20.29
N TYR A 306 26.35 -7.54 20.70
CA TYR A 306 27.77 -7.61 20.33
C TYR A 306 27.98 -7.82 18.82
N ALA A 307 27.19 -8.69 18.19
CA ALA A 307 27.29 -8.92 16.74
C ALA A 307 26.90 -7.68 15.93
N LEU A 308 25.84 -6.98 16.32
CA LEU A 308 25.42 -5.73 15.66
C LEU A 308 26.41 -4.60 15.87
N MET A 309 27.01 -4.44 17.06
CA MET A 309 28.08 -3.48 17.30
C MET A 309 29.30 -3.77 16.42
N ALA A 310 29.71 -5.04 16.33
CA ALA A 310 30.83 -5.45 15.47
C ALA A 310 30.53 -5.16 13.99
N LEU A 311 29.31 -5.45 13.55
CA LEU A 311 28.86 -5.21 12.18
C LEU A 311 28.82 -3.70 11.86
N ARG A 312 28.24 -2.88 12.75
CA ARG A 312 28.21 -1.42 12.63
C ARG A 312 29.61 -0.83 12.51
N ASP A 313 30.53 -1.23 13.41
CA ASP A 313 31.88 -0.68 13.46
C ASP A 313 32.73 -1.12 12.26
N ALA A 314 32.55 -2.35 11.78
CA ALA A 314 33.15 -2.84 10.55
C ALA A 314 32.64 -2.08 9.32
N CYS A 315 31.32 -1.86 9.21
CA CYS A 315 30.72 -1.04 8.15
C CYS A 315 31.27 0.39 8.17
N ARG A 316 31.38 1.03 9.35
CA ARG A 316 31.96 2.37 9.50
C ARG A 316 33.41 2.42 9.02
N THR A 317 34.20 1.39 9.32
CA THR A 317 35.59 1.25 8.87
C THR A 317 35.66 1.17 7.33
N VAL A 318 34.79 0.38 6.71
CA VAL A 318 34.70 0.22 5.27
C VAL A 318 34.26 1.52 4.60
N VAL A 319 33.23 2.21 5.09
CA VAL A 319 32.77 3.52 4.59
C VAL A 319 33.91 4.54 4.62
N SER A 320 34.66 4.60 5.73
CA SER A 320 35.82 5.51 5.89
C SER A 320 36.93 5.17 4.92
N ALA A 321 37.24 3.90 4.70
CA ALA A 321 38.26 3.44 3.75
C ALA A 321 37.87 3.77 2.29
N MET A 322 36.61 3.57 1.93
CA MET A 322 36.08 3.98 0.63
C MET A 322 36.15 5.49 0.42
N GLY A 323 35.92 6.31 1.45
CA GLY A 323 36.01 7.77 1.39
C GLY A 323 37.45 8.27 1.13
N ALA A 324 38.45 7.58 1.64
CA ALA A 324 39.86 7.98 1.57
C ALA A 324 40.51 7.73 0.18
N THR A 325 39.98 6.78 -0.62
CA THR A 325 40.55 6.37 -1.92
C THR A 325 40.00 7.13 -3.13
N ARG A 326 39.67 8.41 -3.00
CA ARG A 326 39.20 9.25 -4.11
C ARG A 326 40.32 9.56 -5.12
N ASP A 327 40.59 8.64 -6.03
CA ASP A 327 41.31 8.94 -7.26
C ASP A 327 40.31 9.21 -8.40
N ARG A 328 40.48 10.28 -9.17
CA ARG A 328 39.45 10.98 -9.94
C ARG A 328 39.28 10.51 -11.39
N SER A 329 39.67 9.30 -11.77
CA SER A 329 39.94 9.05 -13.20
C SER A 329 38.97 8.11 -13.94
N VAL A 330 38.01 7.41 -13.34
CA VAL A 330 37.11 6.50 -14.10
C VAL A 330 35.67 6.56 -13.59
N GLN A 331 34.71 6.87 -14.49
CA GLN A 331 33.27 6.95 -14.17
C GLN A 331 32.62 5.61 -13.77
N ASP A 332 33.11 4.49 -14.30
CA ASP A 332 32.60 3.15 -14.01
C ASP A 332 32.97 2.69 -12.59
N GLU A 333 34.18 3.03 -12.12
CA GLU A 333 34.57 2.78 -10.72
C GLU A 333 33.70 3.56 -9.73
N ASP A 334 33.20 4.75 -10.11
CA ASP A 334 32.31 5.56 -9.29
C ASP A 334 30.93 4.89 -9.10
N ALA A 335 30.42 4.16 -10.09
CA ALA A 335 29.13 3.45 -10.00
C ALA A 335 29.22 2.24 -9.08
N VAL A 336 30.20 1.36 -9.30
CA VAL A 336 30.44 0.18 -8.46
C VAL A 336 30.66 0.59 -7.00
N ARG A 337 31.47 1.63 -6.79
CA ARG A 337 31.76 2.17 -5.47
C ARG A 337 30.51 2.73 -4.77
N LYS A 338 29.68 3.48 -5.49
CA LYS A 338 28.45 4.05 -4.92
C LYS A 338 27.46 2.97 -4.52
N GLN A 339 27.35 1.90 -5.30
CA GLN A 339 26.51 0.76 -4.96
C GLN A 339 27.03 -0.03 -3.76
N ALA A 340 28.35 -0.25 -3.69
CA ALA A 340 28.97 -0.88 -2.53
C ALA A 340 28.75 -0.04 -1.27
N LEU A 341 28.97 1.29 -1.38
CA LEU A 341 28.75 2.23 -0.28
C LEU A 341 27.30 2.18 0.20
N ALA A 342 26.32 2.30 -0.71
CA ALA A 342 24.91 2.23 -0.37
C ALA A 342 24.52 0.90 0.32
N SER A 343 25.12 -0.23 -0.11
CA SER A 343 24.88 -1.53 0.52
C SER A 343 25.44 -1.58 1.94
N VAL A 344 26.65 -1.06 2.17
CA VAL A 344 27.31 -1.03 3.48
C VAL A 344 26.61 -0.04 4.43
N GLU A 345 26.24 1.14 3.94
CA GLU A 345 25.49 2.15 4.70
C GLU A 345 24.12 1.62 5.13
N SER A 346 23.42 0.89 4.27
CA SER A 346 22.14 0.28 4.63
C SER A 346 22.27 -0.72 5.78
N VAL A 347 23.33 -1.54 5.79
CA VAL A 347 23.62 -2.46 6.89
C VAL A 347 24.01 -1.69 8.15
N HIS A 348 24.86 -0.67 8.02
CA HIS A 348 25.29 0.20 9.12
C HIS A 348 24.08 0.85 9.81
N ASP A 349 23.19 1.50 9.04
CA ASP A 349 22.08 2.28 9.58
C ASP A 349 21.14 1.42 10.43
N VAL A 350 20.82 0.20 9.98
CA VAL A 350 19.96 -0.71 10.75
C VAL A 350 20.68 -1.24 11.99
N ALA A 351 21.95 -1.64 11.86
CA ALA A 351 22.73 -2.11 12.99
C ALA A 351 22.91 -1.00 14.05
N GLU A 352 23.18 0.23 13.63
CA GLU A 352 23.28 1.39 14.51
C GLU A 352 21.95 1.72 15.21
N ARG A 353 20.83 1.70 14.47
CA ARG A 353 19.50 1.95 15.04
C ARG A 353 19.15 0.95 16.13
N VAL A 354 19.39 -0.34 15.91
CA VAL A 354 19.11 -1.38 16.91
C VAL A 354 20.06 -1.29 18.12
N THR A 355 21.36 -1.01 17.89
CA THR A 355 22.36 -0.91 18.97
C THR A 355 22.20 0.35 19.83
N ASN A 356 21.76 1.48 19.24
CA ASN A 356 21.49 2.70 19.99
C ASN A 356 20.27 2.56 20.91
N GLY A 357 19.35 1.65 20.60
CA GLY A 357 18.16 1.34 21.37
C GLY A 357 17.23 2.54 21.53
N SER A 358 16.02 2.43 21.09
CA SER A 358 14.98 3.43 21.31
C SER A 358 13.75 2.75 21.89
N GLU A 359 13.20 3.30 22.98
CA GLU A 359 11.93 2.81 23.54
C GLU A 359 10.75 2.95 22.55
N TRP A 360 10.93 3.77 21.50
CA TRP A 360 9.96 3.97 20.42
C TRP A 360 10.12 3.01 19.26
N ASP A 361 11.15 2.15 19.28
CA ASP A 361 11.37 1.13 18.25
C ASP A 361 10.95 -0.25 18.72
N VAL A 362 10.37 -1.01 17.82
CA VAL A 362 10.02 -2.41 18.00
C VAL A 362 10.99 -3.25 17.18
N VAL A 363 11.70 -4.17 17.83
CA VAL A 363 12.66 -5.08 17.20
C VAL A 363 12.12 -6.50 17.25
N TRP A 364 12.24 -7.24 16.14
CA TRP A 364 11.79 -8.64 16.10
C TRP A 364 12.55 -9.45 15.08
N TYR A 365 12.51 -10.77 15.24
CA TYR A 365 12.90 -11.72 14.21
C TYR A 365 11.68 -12.14 13.40
N GLU A 366 11.84 -12.16 12.07
CA GLU A 366 10.91 -12.76 11.13
C GLU A 366 11.59 -13.90 10.38
N ARG A 367 10.87 -14.97 10.04
CA ARG A 367 11.42 -16.10 9.30
C ARG A 367 10.58 -16.39 8.08
N HIS A 368 11.25 -16.45 6.94
CA HIS A 368 10.66 -16.84 5.67
C HIS A 368 11.21 -18.19 5.25
N ASP A 369 10.34 -19.08 4.79
CA ASP A 369 10.71 -20.44 4.37
C ASP A 369 11.80 -20.44 3.28
N ARG A 370 11.80 -19.44 2.41
CA ARG A 370 12.74 -19.32 1.28
C ARG A 370 13.98 -18.49 1.58
N PHE A 371 13.90 -17.47 2.42
CA PHE A 371 14.96 -16.47 2.61
C PHE A 371 15.62 -16.52 4.00
N GLY A 372 15.19 -17.47 4.85
CA GLY A 372 15.72 -17.61 6.21
C GLY A 372 15.18 -16.54 7.17
N ALA A 373 15.94 -16.31 8.24
CA ALA A 373 15.57 -15.33 9.25
C ALA A 373 16.04 -13.92 8.87
N SER A 374 15.26 -12.91 9.26
CA SER A 374 15.59 -11.49 9.19
C SER A 374 15.40 -10.82 10.54
N LEU A 375 16.26 -9.85 10.85
CA LEU A 375 16.08 -8.93 11.97
C LEU A 375 15.40 -7.68 11.44
N ARG A 376 14.30 -7.26 12.09
CA ARG A 376 13.55 -6.06 11.72
C ARG A 376 13.47 -5.07 12.86
N VAL A 377 13.46 -3.79 12.52
CA VAL A 377 13.23 -2.68 13.44
C VAL A 377 12.28 -1.67 12.82
N ALA A 378 11.20 -1.33 13.54
CA ALA A 378 10.22 -0.35 13.07
C ALA A 378 9.81 0.60 14.20
N PRO A 379 9.43 1.84 13.88
CA PRO A 379 8.88 2.73 14.88
C PRO A 379 7.51 2.21 15.36
N MET A 380 7.30 2.24 16.67
CA MET A 380 6.02 1.89 17.28
C MET A 380 4.90 2.79 16.76
N SER A 381 5.20 4.08 16.58
CA SER A 381 4.28 5.08 16.01
C SER A 381 5.01 5.98 15.02
N VAL A 382 4.34 6.33 13.94
CA VAL A 382 4.82 7.31 12.96
C VAL A 382 4.14 8.67 13.12
N ALA A 383 3.28 8.84 14.13
CA ALA A 383 2.50 10.05 14.36
C ALA A 383 3.38 11.30 14.52
N GLY A 384 4.46 11.19 15.30
CA GLY A 384 5.43 12.29 15.49
C GLY A 384 6.16 12.64 14.18
N LEU A 385 6.58 11.64 13.41
CA LEU A 385 7.22 11.82 12.11
C LEU A 385 6.28 12.51 11.12
N LEU A 386 5.04 12.04 11.02
CA LEU A 386 4.03 12.63 10.14
C LEU A 386 3.73 14.08 10.55
N ARG A 387 3.57 14.36 11.86
CA ARG A 387 3.35 15.70 12.39
C ARG A 387 4.45 16.67 11.95
N GLU A 388 5.70 16.27 12.15
CA GLU A 388 6.86 17.12 11.84
C GLU A 388 7.07 17.31 10.33
N LYS A 389 6.84 16.27 9.51
CA LYS A 389 7.23 16.29 8.11
C LYS A 389 6.10 16.56 7.12
N LEU A 390 4.87 16.23 7.45
CA LEU A 390 3.73 16.41 6.54
C LEU A 390 2.80 17.55 6.93
N PHE A 391 2.60 17.78 8.23
CA PHE A 391 1.60 18.73 8.73
C PHE A 391 2.19 20.09 9.15
N THR A 392 3.33 20.45 8.61
CA THR A 392 3.96 21.77 8.78
C THR A 392 3.94 22.54 7.47
N ASP A 393 3.72 23.83 7.53
CA ASP A 393 3.87 24.81 6.43
C ASP A 393 3.04 24.53 5.16
N ARG A 394 1.97 23.72 5.25
CA ARG A 394 1.08 23.41 4.11
C ARG A 394 -0.30 22.95 4.54
N SER A 395 -1.28 23.09 3.62
CA SER A 395 -2.59 22.47 3.79
C SER A 395 -2.53 20.99 3.45
N VAL A 396 -3.15 20.14 4.26
CA VAL A 396 -3.21 18.70 4.00
C VAL A 396 -4.66 18.22 3.99
N VAL A 397 -5.08 17.64 2.87
CA VAL A 397 -6.39 17.01 2.71
C VAL A 397 -6.22 15.49 2.68
N LEU A 398 -6.81 14.81 3.65
CA LEU A 398 -6.78 13.35 3.76
C LEU A 398 -8.17 12.80 3.43
N THR A 399 -8.27 12.00 2.38
CA THR A 399 -9.57 11.45 1.94
C THR A 399 -9.55 9.94 1.81
N SER A 400 -10.65 9.30 2.20
CA SER A 400 -10.89 7.88 1.99
C SER A 400 -12.38 7.56 2.18
N ALA A 401 -12.78 6.37 1.76
CA ALA A 401 -14.09 5.81 2.10
C ALA A 401 -14.17 5.28 3.54
N THR A 402 -13.04 5.14 4.24
CA THR A 402 -12.91 4.43 5.53
C THR A 402 -12.03 5.18 6.53
N LEU A 403 -12.29 6.48 6.77
CA LEU A 403 -11.59 7.26 7.80
C LEU A 403 -12.34 7.31 9.12
N LYS A 404 -13.66 7.24 9.07
CA LYS A 404 -14.54 7.32 10.24
C LYS A 404 -14.77 5.92 10.79
N LEU A 405 -13.98 5.53 11.78
CA LEU A 405 -14.08 4.21 12.43
C LEU A 405 -14.79 4.32 13.78
N GLY A 406 -15.74 3.43 14.03
CA GLY A 406 -16.56 3.48 15.24
C GLY A 406 -17.52 4.67 15.31
N GLY A 407 -17.60 5.47 14.26
CA GLY A 407 -18.48 6.63 14.16
C GLY A 407 -17.79 8.00 14.24
N ASP A 408 -16.46 8.08 14.43
CA ASP A 408 -15.70 9.33 14.49
C ASP A 408 -14.34 9.24 13.77
N PHE A 409 -13.62 10.39 13.69
CA PHE A 409 -12.29 10.49 13.07
C PHE A 409 -11.14 10.46 14.08
N ASN A 410 -11.43 10.43 15.40
CA ASN A 410 -10.42 10.63 16.44
C ASN A 410 -9.27 9.60 16.37
N GLY A 411 -9.61 8.33 16.16
CA GLY A 411 -8.61 7.26 16.07
C GLY A 411 -7.65 7.45 14.89
N VAL A 412 -8.18 7.84 13.74
CA VAL A 412 -7.36 8.11 12.54
C VAL A 412 -6.54 9.38 12.73
N GLY A 413 -7.14 10.48 13.20
CA GLY A 413 -6.43 11.73 13.49
C GLY A 413 -5.26 11.51 14.45
N ALA A 414 -5.47 10.82 15.56
CA ALA A 414 -4.42 10.50 16.52
C ALA A 414 -3.29 9.64 15.91
N SER A 415 -3.61 8.66 15.06
CA SER A 415 -2.60 7.82 14.38
C SER A 415 -1.73 8.61 13.39
N LEU A 416 -2.26 9.72 12.89
CA LEU A 416 -1.57 10.67 12.01
C LEU A 416 -0.80 11.75 12.77
N GLY A 417 -0.97 11.85 14.10
CA GLY A 417 -0.34 12.87 14.93
C GLY A 417 -1.08 14.21 14.95
N LEU A 418 -2.37 14.20 14.64
CA LEU A 418 -3.24 15.37 14.58
C LEU A 418 -4.24 15.38 15.74
N ALA A 419 -4.59 16.56 16.24
CA ALA A 419 -5.66 16.76 17.22
C ALA A 419 -6.94 17.30 16.57
N PRO A 420 -8.13 17.04 17.16
CA PRO A 420 -9.37 17.65 16.68
C PRO A 420 -9.33 19.18 16.77
N GLU A 421 -10.02 19.86 15.87
CA GLU A 421 -10.17 21.33 15.91
C GLU A 421 -10.75 21.79 17.27
N GLY A 422 -10.17 22.85 17.82
CA GLY A 422 -10.56 23.40 19.12
C GLY A 422 -9.90 22.72 20.34
N THR A 423 -8.95 21.80 20.15
CA THR A 423 -8.14 21.25 21.25
C THR A 423 -7.24 22.35 21.83
N GLU A 424 -7.40 22.67 23.11
CA GLU A 424 -6.58 23.66 23.79
C GLU A 424 -5.29 23.07 24.37
N GLY A 425 -4.20 23.82 24.35
CA GLY A 425 -3.00 23.58 25.19
C GLY A 425 -1.88 22.76 24.57
N GLU A 426 -1.97 22.29 23.32
CA GLU A 426 -0.87 21.60 22.62
C GLU A 426 -0.57 22.29 21.29
N ASP A 427 0.71 22.46 20.99
CA ASP A 427 1.22 22.90 19.67
C ASP A 427 1.17 21.72 18.67
N VAL A 428 -0.02 21.12 18.54
CA VAL A 428 -0.30 19.98 17.66
C VAL A 428 -1.18 20.47 16.52
N PRO A 429 -0.82 20.16 15.26
CA PRO A 429 -1.68 20.49 14.12
C PRO A 429 -3.08 19.92 14.28
N GLN A 430 -4.07 20.74 14.00
CA GLN A 430 -5.48 20.39 14.20
C GLN A 430 -6.15 20.02 12.88
N TRP A 431 -7.11 19.09 12.93
CA TRP A 431 -7.90 18.69 11.78
C TRP A 431 -9.37 19.03 11.93
N LYS A 432 -10.01 19.37 10.80
CA LYS A 432 -11.46 19.43 10.64
C LYS A 432 -11.95 18.15 9.92
N GLY A 433 -13.03 17.55 10.38
CA GLY A 433 -13.57 16.32 9.79
C GLY A 433 -14.88 16.54 9.07
N VAL A 434 -15.02 16.03 7.84
CA VAL A 434 -16.25 16.10 7.05
C VAL A 434 -16.62 14.71 6.52
N ASP A 435 -17.85 14.30 6.77
CA ASP A 435 -18.44 13.07 6.19
C ASP A 435 -19.44 13.50 5.11
N VAL A 436 -19.06 13.33 3.85
CA VAL A 436 -19.90 13.71 2.70
C VAL A 436 -20.83 12.59 2.24
N GLY A 437 -20.85 11.47 2.98
CA GLY A 437 -21.73 10.34 2.74
C GLY A 437 -21.38 9.54 1.48
N SER A 438 -22.39 8.87 0.96
CA SER A 438 -22.32 8.07 -0.25
C SER A 438 -23.59 8.30 -1.08
N PRO A 439 -23.50 8.22 -2.42
CA PRO A 439 -24.70 8.30 -3.28
C PRO A 439 -25.57 7.03 -3.20
N PHE A 440 -25.11 6.00 -2.50
CA PHE A 440 -25.78 4.70 -2.39
C PHE A 440 -26.67 4.64 -1.16
N ASP A 441 -27.88 4.10 -1.31
CA ASP A 441 -28.79 3.75 -0.20
C ASP A 441 -28.44 2.33 0.29
N TYR A 442 -27.40 2.23 1.12
CA TYR A 442 -26.90 0.94 1.60
C TYR A 442 -27.97 0.10 2.29
N ARG A 443 -28.96 0.70 2.98
CA ARG A 443 -30.05 -0.04 3.62
C ARG A 443 -30.97 -0.77 2.65
N LYS A 444 -31.11 -0.22 1.43
CA LYS A 444 -31.90 -0.85 0.35
C LYS A 444 -31.07 -1.73 -0.56
N GLN A 445 -29.75 -1.54 -0.58
CA GLN A 445 -28.85 -2.20 -1.52
C GLN A 445 -28.12 -3.39 -0.92
N GLY A 446 -27.91 -3.41 0.40
CA GLY A 446 -27.12 -4.44 1.04
C GLY A 446 -27.68 -4.96 2.35
N ILE A 447 -27.37 -6.21 2.64
CA ILE A 447 -27.69 -6.89 3.89
C ILE A 447 -26.36 -7.20 4.59
N LEU A 448 -26.24 -6.83 5.86
CA LEU A 448 -25.19 -7.33 6.74
C LEU A 448 -25.72 -8.54 7.50
N TYR A 449 -25.29 -9.71 7.10
CA TYR A 449 -25.61 -10.96 7.77
C TYR A 449 -24.50 -11.41 8.71
N VAL A 450 -24.86 -11.79 9.94
CA VAL A 450 -23.93 -12.41 10.89
C VAL A 450 -24.42 -13.80 11.23
N ALA A 451 -23.60 -14.81 10.92
CA ALA A 451 -23.90 -16.22 11.19
C ALA A 451 -23.78 -16.54 12.71
N LYS A 452 -24.71 -16.01 13.50
CA LYS A 452 -24.70 -16.08 14.96
C LYS A 452 -24.78 -17.51 15.48
N HIS A 453 -25.28 -18.46 14.71
CA HIS A 453 -25.45 -19.88 15.09
C HIS A 453 -24.12 -20.66 14.99
N LEU A 454 -23.13 -20.18 14.25
CA LEU A 454 -21.84 -20.82 14.16
C LEU A 454 -21.07 -20.75 15.49
N ALA A 455 -20.24 -21.74 15.76
CA ALA A 455 -19.36 -21.72 16.92
C ALA A 455 -18.32 -20.57 16.79
N ARG A 456 -17.74 -20.16 17.92
CA ARG A 456 -16.63 -19.18 17.88
C ARG A 456 -15.46 -19.75 17.09
N PRO A 457 -14.84 -18.96 16.18
CA PRO A 457 -13.66 -19.42 15.46
C PRO A 457 -12.55 -19.86 16.44
N ALA A 458 -12.12 -21.12 16.33
CA ALA A 458 -11.00 -21.67 17.08
C ALA A 458 -9.80 -21.88 16.15
N ARG A 459 -8.59 -21.97 16.73
CA ARG A 459 -7.36 -22.16 15.96
C ARG A 459 -7.35 -23.49 15.21
N ASP A 460 -7.86 -24.56 15.87
CA ASP A 460 -7.89 -25.93 15.37
C ASP A 460 -9.31 -26.54 15.43
N GLY A 461 -10.34 -25.68 15.44
CA GLY A 461 -11.74 -26.13 15.54
C GLY A 461 -12.26 -26.75 14.26
N ASP A 462 -13.27 -27.61 14.39
CA ASP A 462 -14.02 -28.14 13.26
C ASP A 462 -14.65 -26.98 12.46
N ARG A 463 -14.39 -26.98 11.15
CA ARG A 463 -14.87 -25.97 10.21
C ARG A 463 -16.07 -26.46 9.40
N GLY A 464 -16.59 -27.65 9.69
CA GLY A 464 -17.69 -28.26 8.95
C GLY A 464 -18.89 -27.34 8.87
N ASP A 465 -19.41 -26.88 10.01
CA ASP A 465 -20.57 -25.98 10.07
C ASP A 465 -20.36 -24.67 9.30
N MET A 466 -19.13 -24.13 9.31
CA MET A 466 -18.78 -22.91 8.57
C MET A 466 -18.76 -23.16 7.07
N LEU A 467 -18.20 -24.28 6.63
CA LEU A 467 -18.19 -24.69 5.23
C LEU A 467 -19.60 -25.03 4.73
N ASP A 468 -20.44 -25.63 5.56
CA ASP A 468 -21.84 -25.90 5.23
C ASP A 468 -22.62 -24.58 5.03
N GLU A 469 -22.45 -23.61 5.94
CA GLU A 469 -23.06 -22.30 5.79
C GLU A 469 -22.56 -21.57 4.54
N LEU A 470 -21.24 -21.60 4.29
CA LEU A 470 -20.63 -20.99 3.10
C LEU A 470 -21.15 -21.64 1.81
N THR A 471 -21.29 -22.99 1.79
CA THR A 471 -21.85 -23.74 0.66
C THR A 471 -23.26 -23.25 0.34
N GLU A 472 -24.12 -23.17 1.34
CA GLU A 472 -25.52 -22.80 1.15
C GLU A 472 -25.67 -21.30 0.74
N LEU A 473 -24.78 -20.42 1.23
CA LEU A 473 -24.76 -19.02 0.81
C LEU A 473 -24.33 -18.87 -0.65
N ILE A 474 -23.29 -19.58 -1.09
CA ILE A 474 -22.80 -19.56 -2.48
C ILE A 474 -23.87 -20.11 -3.43
N GLN A 475 -24.50 -21.22 -3.09
CA GLN A 475 -25.60 -21.80 -3.87
C GLN A 475 -26.78 -20.84 -3.99
N ALA A 476 -27.15 -20.17 -2.90
CA ALA A 476 -28.22 -19.16 -2.90
C ALA A 476 -27.86 -17.91 -3.74
N ALA A 477 -26.59 -17.55 -3.81
CA ALA A 477 -26.08 -16.44 -4.61
C ALA A 477 -25.84 -16.81 -6.09
N GLY A 478 -26.00 -18.09 -6.48
CA GLY A 478 -25.70 -18.55 -7.82
C GLY A 478 -24.21 -18.46 -8.21
N GLY A 479 -23.30 -18.63 -7.26
CA GLY A 479 -21.87 -18.29 -7.33
C GLY A 479 -21.64 -16.85 -6.87
N ARG A 480 -21.27 -15.94 -7.75
CA ARG A 480 -21.19 -14.47 -7.58
C ARG A 480 -20.58 -14.02 -6.24
N THR A 481 -19.55 -14.75 -5.76
CA THR A 481 -19.05 -14.63 -4.39
C THR A 481 -17.60 -14.19 -4.33
N LEU A 482 -17.35 -13.14 -3.54
CA LEU A 482 -16.02 -12.75 -3.09
C LEU A 482 -15.78 -13.27 -1.67
N GLY A 483 -14.91 -14.26 -1.50
CA GLY A 483 -14.53 -14.86 -0.22
C GLY A 483 -13.26 -14.23 0.34
N LEU A 484 -13.39 -13.51 1.44
CA LEU A 484 -12.31 -12.79 2.12
C LEU A 484 -11.92 -13.55 3.39
N PHE A 485 -10.79 -14.24 3.32
CA PHE A 485 -10.30 -15.09 4.40
C PHE A 485 -9.19 -14.41 5.20
N SER A 486 -9.13 -14.75 6.47
CA SER A 486 -8.13 -14.23 7.40
C SER A 486 -6.72 -14.84 7.22
N SER A 487 -6.57 -15.90 6.42
CA SER A 487 -5.30 -16.49 6.06
C SER A 487 -5.39 -17.25 4.73
N MET A 488 -4.25 -17.31 4.00
CA MET A 488 -4.18 -18.07 2.75
C MET A 488 -4.51 -19.56 2.95
N ARG A 489 -4.04 -20.16 4.03
CA ARG A 489 -4.38 -21.55 4.38
C ARG A 489 -5.90 -21.76 4.55
N ALA A 490 -6.60 -20.78 5.15
CA ALA A 490 -8.05 -20.88 5.30
C ALA A 490 -8.76 -20.78 3.94
N ALA A 491 -8.29 -19.89 3.06
CA ALA A 491 -8.80 -19.75 1.69
C ALA A 491 -8.57 -21.01 0.86
N GLN A 492 -7.36 -21.60 0.93
CA GLN A 492 -7.01 -22.85 0.23
C GLN A 492 -7.90 -24.01 0.67
N LEU A 493 -8.01 -24.26 1.98
CA LEU A 493 -8.85 -25.34 2.51
C LEU A 493 -10.32 -25.17 2.13
N ALA A 494 -10.85 -23.93 2.17
CA ALA A 494 -12.21 -23.67 1.73
C ALA A 494 -12.39 -23.90 0.22
N ALA A 495 -11.42 -23.47 -0.60
CA ALA A 495 -11.48 -23.68 -2.05
C ALA A 495 -11.43 -25.17 -2.42
N GLU A 496 -10.51 -25.94 -1.83
CA GLU A 496 -10.38 -27.38 -2.05
C GLU A 496 -11.67 -28.14 -1.72
N GLU A 497 -12.25 -27.87 -0.55
CA GLU A 497 -13.46 -28.52 -0.10
C GLU A 497 -14.68 -28.13 -0.95
N LEU A 498 -14.85 -26.85 -1.24
CA LEU A 498 -16.01 -26.37 -2.00
C LEU A 498 -15.95 -26.75 -3.49
N ARG A 499 -14.78 -26.88 -4.09
CA ARG A 499 -14.62 -27.39 -5.46
C ARG A 499 -15.20 -28.82 -5.61
N SER A 500 -15.15 -29.61 -4.52
CA SER A 500 -15.75 -30.95 -4.51
C SER A 500 -17.24 -30.94 -4.19
N ARG A 501 -17.70 -30.00 -3.33
CA ARG A 501 -19.11 -29.94 -2.88
C ARG A 501 -20.04 -29.28 -3.90
N ILE A 502 -19.55 -28.25 -4.61
CA ILE A 502 -20.32 -27.42 -5.54
C ILE A 502 -19.56 -27.20 -6.86
N PRO A 503 -19.25 -28.28 -7.61
CA PRO A 503 -18.44 -28.20 -8.84
C PRO A 503 -19.07 -27.34 -9.94
N GLU A 504 -20.34 -27.02 -9.86
CA GLU A 504 -21.05 -26.14 -10.78
C GLU A 504 -20.67 -24.66 -10.65
N TYR A 505 -19.97 -24.25 -9.57
CA TYR A 505 -19.47 -22.91 -9.36
C TYR A 505 -17.94 -22.90 -9.39
N PRO A 506 -17.31 -22.33 -10.42
CA PRO A 506 -15.86 -22.21 -10.48
C PRO A 506 -15.32 -21.39 -9.29
N ILE A 507 -14.26 -21.88 -8.64
CA ILE A 507 -13.62 -21.19 -7.52
C ILE A 507 -12.20 -20.84 -7.93
N LEU A 508 -11.94 -19.55 -8.11
CA LEU A 508 -10.62 -18.98 -8.30
C LEU A 508 -9.97 -18.74 -6.94
N LEU A 509 -8.69 -19.04 -6.83
CA LEU A 509 -7.94 -18.87 -5.59
C LEU A 509 -6.76 -17.93 -5.82
N GLN A 510 -6.58 -16.97 -4.94
CA GLN A 510 -5.42 -16.09 -4.92
C GLN A 510 -4.11 -16.90 -4.89
N GLY A 511 -3.19 -16.59 -5.82
CA GLY A 511 -1.91 -17.26 -5.96
C GLY A 511 -1.87 -18.34 -7.06
N GLU A 512 -3.01 -18.73 -7.62
CA GLU A 512 -3.06 -19.62 -8.80
C GLU A 512 -2.75 -18.86 -10.09
N GLU A 513 -3.16 -17.60 -10.17
CA GLU A 513 -2.91 -16.69 -11.29
C GLU A 513 -2.51 -15.31 -10.78
N THR A 514 -2.16 -14.39 -11.68
CA THR A 514 -1.94 -12.99 -11.32
C THR A 514 -3.24 -12.35 -10.82
N LEU A 515 -3.15 -11.39 -9.89
CA LEU A 515 -4.34 -10.72 -9.34
C LEU A 515 -5.21 -10.09 -10.44
N GLY A 516 -4.59 -9.50 -11.46
CA GLY A 516 -5.32 -8.88 -12.58
C GLY A 516 -6.12 -9.90 -13.40
N GLU A 517 -5.54 -11.09 -13.66
CA GLU A 517 -6.22 -12.20 -14.37
C GLU A 517 -7.36 -12.77 -13.52
N LEU A 518 -7.14 -12.98 -12.22
CA LEU A 518 -8.19 -13.44 -11.31
C LEU A 518 -9.38 -12.49 -11.28
N ILE A 519 -9.14 -11.18 -11.20
CA ILE A 519 -10.21 -10.16 -11.21
C ILE A 519 -10.95 -10.16 -12.55
N LYS A 520 -10.21 -10.25 -13.67
CA LYS A 520 -10.79 -10.32 -15.02
C LYS A 520 -11.66 -11.57 -15.19
N ASN A 521 -11.18 -12.73 -14.76
CA ASN A 521 -11.91 -13.98 -14.85
C ASN A 521 -13.15 -13.99 -13.94
N PHE A 522 -13.05 -13.42 -12.73
CA PHE A 522 -14.16 -13.25 -11.82
C PHE A 522 -15.25 -12.30 -12.37
N ALA A 523 -14.84 -11.24 -13.06
CA ALA A 523 -15.77 -10.30 -13.69
C ALA A 523 -16.45 -10.89 -14.94
N ALA A 524 -15.76 -11.79 -15.67
CA ALA A 524 -16.24 -12.34 -16.93
C ALA A 524 -17.31 -13.42 -16.77
N ASP A 525 -17.27 -14.20 -15.68
CA ASP A 525 -18.23 -15.26 -15.39
C ASP A 525 -18.91 -15.05 -14.05
N ALA A 526 -20.17 -14.68 -14.10
CA ALA A 526 -21.00 -14.40 -12.92
C ALA A 526 -21.17 -15.59 -11.96
N LYS A 527 -20.99 -16.85 -12.41
CA LYS A 527 -21.05 -18.04 -11.56
C LYS A 527 -19.79 -18.26 -10.74
N THR A 528 -18.75 -17.54 -11.04
CA THR A 528 -17.43 -17.71 -10.43
C THR A 528 -17.41 -17.16 -9.00
N CYS A 529 -16.66 -17.83 -8.13
CA CYS A 529 -16.26 -17.38 -6.81
C CYS A 529 -14.78 -17.02 -6.82
N LEU A 530 -14.39 -15.96 -6.10
CA LEU A 530 -12.99 -15.57 -5.94
C LEU A 530 -12.62 -15.59 -4.45
N PHE A 531 -11.64 -16.41 -4.07
CA PHE A 531 -11.19 -16.56 -2.70
C PHE A 531 -9.77 -16.05 -2.51
N GLY A 532 -9.54 -15.34 -1.40
CA GLY A 532 -8.20 -14.89 -1.03
C GLY A 532 -8.16 -14.12 0.27
N THR A 533 -7.05 -13.45 0.48
CA THR A 533 -6.74 -12.73 1.72
C THR A 533 -6.69 -11.21 1.51
N LEU A 534 -5.98 -10.51 2.36
CA LEU A 534 -5.93 -9.06 2.50
C LEU A 534 -5.74 -8.29 1.18
N SER A 535 -4.93 -8.80 0.24
CA SER A 535 -4.73 -8.16 -1.06
C SER A 535 -6.01 -8.10 -1.91
N LEU A 536 -6.93 -9.06 -1.74
CA LEU A 536 -8.25 -8.99 -2.34
C LEU A 536 -9.16 -7.96 -1.65
N TRP A 537 -9.00 -7.75 -0.34
CA TRP A 537 -9.78 -6.75 0.38
C TRP A 537 -9.52 -5.34 -0.17
N GLN A 538 -8.30 -5.06 -0.59
CA GLN A 538 -7.85 -3.75 -1.07
C GLN A 538 -7.93 -3.57 -2.59
N GLY A 539 -7.76 -4.65 -3.38
CA GLY A 539 -7.49 -4.59 -4.82
C GLY A 539 -8.64 -4.93 -5.76
N VAL A 540 -9.75 -5.53 -5.29
CA VAL A 540 -10.84 -5.97 -6.16
C VAL A 540 -11.85 -4.83 -6.39
N ASP A 541 -12.05 -4.46 -7.64
CA ASP A 541 -13.09 -3.52 -8.06
C ASP A 541 -13.88 -4.13 -9.23
N VAL A 542 -14.96 -4.81 -8.90
CA VAL A 542 -15.85 -5.47 -9.87
C VAL A 542 -17.27 -4.98 -9.64
N PRO A 543 -17.73 -3.96 -10.40
CA PRO A 543 -19.12 -3.52 -10.35
C PRO A 543 -20.04 -4.53 -11.04
N GLY A 544 -21.30 -4.52 -10.64
CA GLY A 544 -22.35 -5.29 -11.29
C GLY A 544 -22.59 -6.67 -10.70
N PRO A 545 -23.29 -7.54 -11.45
CA PRO A 545 -23.87 -8.77 -10.90
C PRO A 545 -22.86 -9.86 -10.57
N SER A 546 -21.58 -9.71 -10.90
CA SER A 546 -20.55 -10.72 -10.59
C SER A 546 -20.19 -10.79 -9.12
N CYS A 547 -20.51 -9.76 -8.30
CA CYS A 547 -20.26 -9.75 -6.86
C CYS A 547 -21.56 -9.42 -6.09
N GLN A 548 -22.34 -10.44 -5.74
CA GLN A 548 -23.59 -10.30 -4.98
C GLN A 548 -23.46 -10.82 -3.53
N LEU A 549 -22.38 -11.54 -3.24
CA LEU A 549 -22.06 -12.03 -1.92
C LEU A 549 -20.59 -11.75 -1.58
N VAL A 550 -20.38 -11.02 -0.50
CA VAL A 550 -19.05 -10.87 0.10
C VAL A 550 -19.04 -11.65 1.40
N VAL A 551 -18.14 -12.61 1.53
CA VAL A 551 -18.03 -13.44 2.74
C VAL A 551 -16.73 -13.11 3.46
N MET A 552 -16.83 -12.89 4.78
CA MET A 552 -15.69 -12.79 5.69
C MET A 552 -15.70 -14.02 6.61
N ASP A 553 -14.68 -14.86 6.55
CA ASP A 553 -14.58 -16.09 7.34
C ASP A 553 -14.60 -15.82 8.84
N LYS A 554 -13.94 -14.76 9.26
CA LYS A 554 -13.93 -14.25 10.65
C LYS A 554 -13.55 -12.78 10.68
N ILE A 555 -13.72 -12.15 11.85
CA ILE A 555 -13.24 -10.79 12.09
C ILE A 555 -11.70 -10.76 11.92
N PRO A 556 -11.15 -9.90 11.06
CA PRO A 556 -9.73 -9.91 10.69
C PRO A 556 -8.86 -9.19 11.74
N PHE A 557 -8.86 -9.69 12.98
CA PHE A 557 -7.93 -9.20 13.98
C PHE A 557 -6.49 -9.50 13.59
N PRO A 558 -5.54 -8.62 13.91
CA PRO A 558 -4.13 -8.95 13.77
C PRO A 558 -3.80 -10.21 14.58
N ARG A 559 -2.76 -10.92 14.14
CA ARG A 559 -2.30 -12.10 14.87
C ARG A 559 -1.84 -11.68 16.27
N PRO A 560 -2.13 -12.47 17.32
CA PRO A 560 -1.68 -12.16 18.68
C PRO A 560 -0.16 -12.08 18.82
N ASP A 561 0.56 -12.78 17.94
CA ASP A 561 2.02 -12.84 17.86
C ASP A 561 2.61 -11.83 16.86
N ASP A 562 1.81 -10.91 16.31
CA ASP A 562 2.32 -9.81 15.49
C ASP A 562 3.16 -8.85 16.35
N PRO A 563 4.46 -8.71 16.06
CA PRO A 563 5.38 -7.98 16.93
C PRO A 563 5.02 -6.50 17.10
N LEU A 564 4.65 -5.84 16.00
CA LEU A 564 4.37 -4.41 16.00
C LEU A 564 2.99 -4.11 16.62
N MET A 565 1.98 -4.89 16.25
CA MET A 565 0.62 -4.70 16.80
C MET A 565 0.56 -5.03 18.28
N SER A 566 1.27 -6.07 18.74
CA SER A 566 1.35 -6.40 20.17
C SER A 566 2.07 -5.31 20.96
N ALA A 567 3.16 -4.73 20.43
CA ALA A 567 3.86 -3.62 21.05
C ALA A 567 2.96 -2.38 21.18
N ARG A 568 2.24 -2.02 20.13
CA ARG A 568 1.28 -0.91 20.13
C ARG A 568 0.17 -1.09 21.16
N GLN A 569 -0.39 -2.32 21.26
CA GLN A 569 -1.41 -2.62 22.27
C GLN A 569 -0.87 -2.42 23.69
N LYS A 570 0.33 -2.97 23.98
CA LYS A 570 0.99 -2.85 25.28
C LYS A 570 1.25 -1.38 25.64
N ALA A 571 1.76 -0.59 24.70
CA ALA A 571 2.03 0.84 24.93
C ALA A 571 0.74 1.62 25.26
N VAL A 572 -0.38 1.34 24.59
CA VAL A 572 -1.67 1.97 24.92
C VAL A 572 -2.15 1.56 26.31
N GLU A 573 -1.97 0.28 26.69
CA GLU A 573 -2.36 -0.25 28.01
C GLU A 573 -1.52 0.37 29.13
N GLU A 574 -0.21 0.53 28.93
CA GLU A 574 0.70 1.21 29.87
C GLU A 574 0.34 2.68 30.06
N GLY A 575 -0.19 3.33 28.99
CA GLY A 575 -0.76 4.69 29.06
C GLY A 575 -2.17 4.74 29.70
N GLY A 576 -2.70 3.62 30.21
CA GLY A 576 -4.03 3.54 30.84
C GLY A 576 -5.20 3.42 29.86
N GLY A 577 -4.94 3.24 28.57
CA GLY A 577 -5.94 3.06 27.52
C GLY A 577 -6.35 1.60 27.31
N ASN A 578 -7.29 1.38 26.40
CA ASN A 578 -7.68 0.03 25.98
C ASN A 578 -6.94 -0.37 24.70
N GLY A 579 -5.81 -1.07 24.84
CA GLY A 579 -4.94 -1.47 23.74
C GLY A 579 -5.65 -2.32 22.68
N PHE A 580 -6.50 -3.25 23.11
CA PHE A 580 -7.31 -4.05 22.19
C PHE A 580 -8.21 -3.17 21.30
N MET A 581 -8.94 -2.22 21.89
CA MET A 581 -9.85 -1.35 21.13
C MET A 581 -9.07 -0.40 20.21
N ALA A 582 -8.02 0.23 20.73
CA ALA A 582 -7.26 1.23 19.99
C ALA A 582 -6.46 0.64 18.81
N VAL A 583 -6.01 -0.62 18.92
CA VAL A 583 -5.15 -1.24 17.91
C VAL A 583 -5.87 -2.36 17.17
N ALA A 584 -6.23 -3.44 17.86
CA ALA A 584 -6.75 -4.63 17.19
C ALA A 584 -8.17 -4.43 16.63
N ALA A 585 -9.07 -3.81 17.39
CA ALA A 585 -10.43 -3.57 16.93
C ALA A 585 -10.48 -2.50 15.83
N THR A 586 -9.66 -1.46 15.92
CA THR A 586 -9.53 -0.41 14.89
C THR A 586 -8.98 -0.99 13.58
N HIS A 587 -7.94 -1.82 13.65
CA HIS A 587 -7.41 -2.54 12.48
C HIS A 587 -8.48 -3.45 11.83
N ALA A 588 -9.18 -4.24 12.63
CA ALA A 588 -10.25 -5.10 12.13
C ALA A 588 -11.41 -4.30 11.53
N ALA A 589 -11.80 -3.19 12.14
CA ALA A 589 -12.84 -2.28 11.65
C ALA A 589 -12.51 -1.74 10.26
N LEU A 590 -11.28 -1.27 10.07
CA LEU A 590 -10.80 -0.77 8.79
C LEU A 590 -10.89 -1.84 7.70
N LEU A 591 -10.34 -3.02 7.93
CA LEU A 591 -10.37 -4.12 6.96
C LEU A 591 -11.80 -4.56 6.65
N MET A 592 -12.64 -4.72 7.66
CA MET A 592 -14.04 -5.08 7.45
C MET A 592 -14.80 -4.02 6.64
N ALA A 593 -14.56 -2.74 6.88
CA ALA A 593 -15.17 -1.65 6.12
C ALA A 593 -14.73 -1.69 4.65
N GLN A 594 -13.45 -1.93 4.37
CA GLN A 594 -12.93 -2.11 3.02
C GLN A 594 -13.56 -3.31 2.30
N GLY A 595 -13.61 -4.46 2.96
CA GLY A 595 -14.23 -5.67 2.42
C GLY A 595 -15.72 -5.49 2.16
N ALA A 596 -16.46 -4.91 3.11
CA ALA A 596 -17.88 -4.62 2.95
C ALA A 596 -18.16 -3.63 1.81
N GLY A 597 -17.28 -2.65 1.62
CA GLY A 597 -17.33 -1.69 0.52
C GLY A 597 -17.17 -2.30 -0.87
N ARG A 598 -16.81 -3.58 -0.99
CA ARG A 598 -16.74 -4.27 -2.30
C ARG A 598 -18.10 -4.65 -2.85
N LEU A 599 -19.13 -4.71 -2.01
CA LEU A 599 -20.46 -5.18 -2.41
C LEU A 599 -21.21 -4.18 -3.30
N VAL A 600 -21.17 -2.88 -2.99
CA VAL A 600 -21.94 -1.84 -3.69
C VAL A 600 -21.00 -0.87 -4.36
N ARG A 601 -20.96 -0.89 -5.69
CA ARG A 601 -20.11 -0.06 -6.57
C ARG A 601 -20.92 0.80 -7.54
N ALA A 602 -22.14 0.36 -7.85
CA ALA A 602 -23.06 1.04 -8.74
C ALA A 602 -24.46 1.14 -8.11
N SER A 603 -25.30 2.05 -8.63
CA SER A 603 -26.65 2.26 -8.13
C SER A 603 -27.56 1.02 -8.26
N GLY A 604 -27.24 0.15 -9.23
CA GLY A 604 -27.95 -1.11 -9.49
C GLY A 604 -27.55 -2.26 -8.57
N ASP A 605 -26.39 -2.19 -7.93
CA ASP A 605 -25.84 -3.31 -7.16
C ASP A 605 -26.71 -3.64 -5.95
N ARG A 606 -26.87 -4.94 -5.69
CA ARG A 606 -27.61 -5.51 -4.55
C ARG A 606 -26.87 -6.76 -4.07
N GLY A 607 -26.86 -6.99 -2.76
CA GLY A 607 -26.23 -8.22 -2.26
C GLY A 607 -26.17 -8.32 -0.74
N VAL A 608 -25.29 -9.23 -0.31
CA VAL A 608 -25.10 -9.57 1.11
C VAL A 608 -23.60 -9.51 1.47
N VAL A 609 -23.31 -8.89 2.59
CA VAL A 609 -22.04 -9.06 3.30
C VAL A 609 -22.31 -10.07 4.43
N ALA A 610 -21.71 -11.26 4.33
CA ALA A 610 -21.86 -12.33 5.31
C ALA A 610 -20.60 -12.44 6.17
N VAL A 611 -20.74 -12.27 7.47
CA VAL A 611 -19.66 -12.46 8.45
C VAL A 611 -19.90 -13.76 9.20
N LEU A 612 -19.04 -14.74 9.00
CA LEU A 612 -19.14 -16.08 9.58
C LEU A 612 -18.53 -16.16 10.98
N ASP A 613 -18.64 -15.07 11.71
CA ASP A 613 -18.11 -14.92 13.07
C ASP A 613 -19.18 -14.31 13.99
N GLN A 614 -19.73 -15.14 14.89
CA GLN A 614 -20.77 -14.71 15.81
C GLN A 614 -20.37 -13.54 16.72
N ARG A 615 -19.06 -13.30 16.93
CA ARG A 615 -18.55 -12.23 17.81
C ARG A 615 -18.97 -10.84 17.34
N LEU A 616 -19.22 -10.64 16.05
CA LEU A 616 -19.74 -9.36 15.54
C LEU A 616 -21.13 -9.02 16.11
N ALA A 617 -21.94 -10.03 16.43
CA ALA A 617 -23.27 -9.85 17.04
C ALA A 617 -23.26 -9.98 18.57
N THR A 618 -22.28 -10.68 19.16
CA THR A 618 -22.32 -11.07 20.57
C THR A 618 -21.27 -10.39 21.46
N ALA A 619 -20.16 -9.90 20.88
CA ALA A 619 -19.10 -9.27 21.65
C ALA A 619 -19.36 -7.77 21.89
N ARG A 620 -18.83 -7.23 22.99
CA ARG A 620 -18.96 -5.79 23.33
C ARG A 620 -18.42 -4.86 22.25
N TYR A 621 -17.32 -5.24 21.59
CA TYR A 621 -16.72 -4.48 20.50
C TYR A 621 -17.49 -4.61 19.15
N GLY A 622 -18.47 -5.50 19.06
CA GLY A 622 -19.25 -5.70 17.85
C GLY A 622 -20.05 -4.47 17.42
N SER A 623 -20.47 -3.62 18.35
CA SER A 623 -21.13 -2.33 18.04
C SER A 623 -20.16 -1.36 17.34
N TYR A 624 -18.93 -1.25 17.83
CA TYR A 624 -17.87 -0.44 17.21
C TYR A 624 -17.55 -0.91 15.79
N LEU A 625 -17.36 -2.22 15.61
CA LEU A 625 -17.09 -2.78 14.28
C LEU A 625 -18.26 -2.53 13.31
N LYS A 626 -19.49 -2.74 13.75
CA LYS A 626 -20.68 -2.46 12.91
C LYS A 626 -20.84 -1.00 12.57
N ALA A 627 -20.54 -0.08 13.49
CA ALA A 627 -20.59 1.37 13.23
C ALA A 627 -19.54 1.84 12.22
N SER A 628 -18.51 1.02 11.95
CA SER A 628 -17.47 1.28 10.94
C SER A 628 -17.84 0.79 9.54
N LEU A 629 -18.88 -0.04 9.41
CA LEU A 629 -19.33 -0.59 8.12
C LEU A 629 -20.33 0.35 7.44
N PRO A 630 -20.55 0.23 6.12
CA PRO A 630 -21.67 0.87 5.46
C PRO A 630 -23.00 0.48 6.14
N ASP A 631 -23.95 1.41 6.20
CA ASP A 631 -25.23 1.25 6.92
C ASP A 631 -26.17 0.24 6.21
N PHE A 632 -25.72 -1.01 6.11
CA PHE A 632 -26.49 -2.12 5.57
C PHE A 632 -27.60 -2.56 6.52
N TRP A 633 -28.66 -3.11 5.96
CA TRP A 633 -29.72 -3.73 6.76
C TRP A 633 -29.19 -4.98 7.48
N PHE A 634 -29.25 -4.96 8.82
CA PHE A 634 -28.63 -6.01 9.66
C PHE A 634 -29.59 -7.16 9.96
N THR A 635 -29.12 -8.41 9.84
CA THR A 635 -29.85 -9.61 10.25
C THR A 635 -28.94 -10.74 10.72
N THR A 636 -29.49 -11.65 11.52
CA THR A 636 -28.90 -12.96 11.88
C THR A 636 -29.75 -14.13 11.38
N ASP A 637 -30.80 -13.87 10.61
CA ASP A 637 -31.71 -14.89 10.06
C ASP A 637 -31.15 -15.46 8.75
N ARG A 638 -30.60 -16.67 8.82
CA ARG A 638 -30.02 -17.39 7.68
C ARG A 638 -31.04 -17.66 6.57
N ASN A 639 -32.30 -17.95 6.90
CA ASN A 639 -33.31 -18.28 5.90
C ASN A 639 -33.72 -17.04 5.11
N GLN A 640 -33.80 -15.89 5.78
CA GLN A 640 -34.07 -14.61 5.12
C GLN A 640 -32.96 -14.24 4.14
N VAL A 641 -31.69 -14.41 4.56
CA VAL A 641 -30.52 -14.11 3.71
C VAL A 641 -30.50 -14.99 2.46
N ARG A 642 -30.71 -16.31 2.61
CA ARG A 642 -30.74 -17.25 1.48
C ARG A 642 -31.85 -16.92 0.49
N ARG A 643 -33.05 -16.59 0.98
CA ARG A 643 -34.16 -16.14 0.11
C ARG A 643 -33.83 -14.84 -0.62
N SER A 644 -33.19 -13.89 0.06
CA SER A 644 -32.78 -12.62 -0.54
C SER A 644 -31.73 -12.83 -1.62
N LEU A 645 -30.70 -13.64 -1.36
CA LEU A 645 -29.66 -13.99 -2.36
C LEU A 645 -30.26 -14.67 -3.58
N ALA A 646 -31.14 -15.67 -3.39
CA ALA A 646 -31.81 -16.36 -4.48
C ALA A 646 -32.67 -15.41 -5.34
N ALA A 647 -33.34 -14.46 -4.71
CA ALA A 647 -34.14 -13.45 -5.43
C ALA A 647 -33.25 -12.46 -6.21
N ILE A 648 -32.08 -12.08 -5.66
CA ILE A 648 -31.11 -11.20 -6.32
C ILE A 648 -30.49 -11.93 -7.52
N ASP A 649 -30.07 -13.19 -7.35
CA ASP A 649 -29.52 -14.01 -8.44
C ASP A 649 -30.53 -14.25 -9.58
N ALA A 650 -31.80 -14.56 -9.25
CA ALA A 650 -32.85 -14.73 -10.26
C ALA A 650 -33.03 -13.47 -11.10
N LYS A 651 -33.06 -12.29 -10.47
CA LYS A 651 -33.16 -11.01 -11.17
C LYS A 651 -31.93 -10.72 -12.03
N ALA A 652 -30.72 -11.05 -11.55
CA ALA A 652 -29.50 -10.86 -12.32
C ALA A 652 -29.51 -11.73 -13.57
N ARG A 653 -29.93 -13.00 -13.49
CA ARG A 653 -30.06 -13.91 -14.63
C ARG A 653 -31.08 -13.43 -15.68
N GLU A 654 -32.19 -12.84 -15.24
CA GLU A 654 -33.15 -12.20 -16.14
C GLU A 654 -32.53 -11.08 -16.96
N THR A 655 -31.66 -10.27 -16.32
CA THR A 655 -30.98 -9.14 -16.96
C THR A 655 -29.84 -9.60 -17.89
N GLU A 656 -29.16 -10.70 -17.56
CA GLU A 656 -28.09 -11.30 -18.39
C GLU A 656 -28.64 -12.06 -19.60
N GLY A 657 -29.88 -12.54 -19.54
CA GLY A 657 -30.57 -13.24 -20.65
C GLY A 657 -31.32 -12.34 -21.62
N ALA A 658 -31.46 -11.05 -21.29
CA ALA A 658 -32.11 -10.03 -22.11
C ALA A 658 -31.07 -9.22 -22.88
#